data_d8f7f429f1dc47fd56b0ff9e23b57217
#
_entry.id   d8f7f429f1dc47fd56b0ff9e23b57217
#
_cell.length_a   1.000
_cell.length_b   1.000
_cell.length_c   1.000
_cell.angle_alpha   90.00
_cell.angle_beta   90.00
_cell.angle_gamma   90.00
#
_symmetry.space_group_name_H-M   'P 1'
#
loop_
_entity.id
_entity.type
_entity.pdbx_description
1 polymer ?
#
loop_
_entity_poly.entity_id
_entity_poly.type
_entity_poly.pdbx_seq_one_letter_code
_entity_poly.pdbx_strand_id
1 'polypeptide(L)'
;MDILFAVLPFTDVEHPAIGVSLLQGQLKRAGFSSGICYFNLDLAEQIGPELYAWLALCGDQPTLGTSAPAASMIGEWFFADLVFSGQIPQEHEYIAKFLAPCNGGHELIPQILEARRRRREFIDQCVFDIKRHSPRVVGFTTSFHQTCACLAVAVRLKETANPPIIILGGANCAGEMGLQMIRSFPWLDYVCTGEGDAVLPWFLQRLLRDGDPRPVPGILQQGEKHTLSLPPLVREMDALPFPDYSDYFQKLCGSSLVGCINPRLLIETSRGCWWGEKHHCTFCGLNGETMAYRSKSPNRVIQELSYLCETYDLDRVDCVDNILDPRYIRTIFPELIENGPKVELFYATKSNLTFEQLRLLRLGGVRSIQPGIESFSSHVLRLMRKGCTGVQNIQLLRWCEELGISVCWNILYGFPGEPPCEYKRMAELVPLLTHLQPPAFCESARMDRFSPMFAAPERFGLARRRPIPGYSYVYPLKDLDLEKLAYFFDFDYVDGRQPSNYVTDLIREVEVWATLRRQHRPQLDLFQARSVVLINDTRPCAVKRTHVLSGVAAKIYLHCDTSQTSVSLALKFGGGVSEREVCALLAEFLAAKLMIELEGHYLSLAVMRNRAHSVDAGDRPLAKQSRPTALVNLV
;
A
#
# COMPACT_ATOMS: atom_id res chain seq x y z
N MET A 1 3.24 -28.55 20.80
CA MET A 1 2.70 -27.21 20.57
C MET A 1 1.32 -27.35 19.94
N ASP A 2 0.31 -26.50 20.32
CA ASP A 2 -1.03 -26.64 19.74
C ASP A 2 -1.07 -26.12 18.31
N ILE A 3 -0.51 -24.93 18.06
CA ILE A 3 -0.42 -24.37 16.72
C ILE A 3 0.91 -23.66 16.49
N LEU A 4 1.47 -23.82 15.28
CA LEU A 4 2.62 -23.07 14.78
C LEU A 4 2.22 -22.32 13.53
N PHE A 5 2.40 -21.01 13.53
CA PHE A 5 2.22 -20.20 12.33
C PHE A 5 3.52 -20.18 11.52
N ALA A 6 3.40 -20.21 10.20
CA ALA A 6 4.52 -20.11 9.28
C ALA A 6 4.33 -18.92 8.35
N VAL A 7 5.28 -18.00 8.38
CA VAL A 7 5.36 -16.82 7.49
C VAL A 7 6.34 -17.15 6.38
N LEU A 8 5.80 -17.50 5.21
CA LEU A 8 6.58 -17.93 4.05
C LEU A 8 6.97 -16.72 3.17
N PRO A 9 8.02 -16.85 2.30
CA PRO A 9 8.31 -15.85 1.25
C PRO A 9 7.13 -15.80 0.23
N PHE A 10 6.90 -14.72 -0.44
CA PHE A 10 7.61 -13.46 -0.37
C PHE A 10 6.74 -12.41 0.32
N THR A 11 7.09 -12.09 1.54
CA THR A 11 6.53 -10.95 2.28
C THR A 11 7.69 -10.08 2.74
N ASP A 12 7.41 -8.84 3.09
CA ASP A 12 8.43 -7.91 3.54
C ASP A 12 9.21 -8.47 4.75
N VAL A 13 10.51 -8.22 4.77
CA VAL A 13 11.43 -8.63 5.84
C VAL A 13 11.68 -7.54 6.87
N GLU A 14 11.35 -6.29 6.58
CA GLU A 14 11.50 -5.17 7.52
C GLU A 14 10.33 -5.10 8.53
N HIS A 15 9.23 -5.81 8.26
CA HIS A 15 8.04 -5.80 9.10
C HIS A 15 7.72 -7.18 9.67
N PRO A 16 7.40 -7.27 10.99
CA PRO A 16 6.79 -8.48 11.54
C PRO A 16 5.38 -8.70 10.98
N ALA A 17 4.94 -9.95 10.88
CA ALA A 17 3.63 -10.31 10.35
C ALA A 17 2.51 -10.01 11.36
N ILE A 18 1.90 -8.82 11.32
CA ILE A 18 0.91 -8.35 12.29
C ILE A 18 -0.28 -9.30 12.45
N GLY A 19 -0.84 -9.84 11.34
CA GLY A 19 -2.03 -10.70 11.39
C GLY A 19 -1.81 -11.94 12.27
N VAL A 20 -0.74 -12.70 12.03
CA VAL A 20 -0.43 -13.89 12.84
C VAL A 20 0.05 -13.54 14.24
N SER A 21 0.66 -12.37 14.45
CA SER A 21 1.07 -11.89 15.77
C SER A 21 -0.14 -11.54 16.65
N LEU A 22 -1.20 -10.94 16.09
CA LEU A 22 -2.48 -10.75 16.77
C LEU A 22 -3.16 -12.08 17.09
N LEU A 23 -3.20 -13.01 16.13
CA LEU A 23 -3.75 -14.35 16.33
C LEU A 23 -3.00 -15.11 17.42
N GLN A 24 -1.67 -15.04 17.45
CA GLN A 24 -0.85 -15.64 18.50
C GLN A 24 -1.24 -15.08 19.88
N GLY A 25 -1.36 -13.76 19.99
CA GLY A 25 -1.78 -13.11 21.23
C GLY A 25 -3.18 -13.56 21.69
N GLN A 26 -4.15 -13.66 20.75
CA GLN A 26 -5.49 -14.17 21.02
C GLN A 26 -5.48 -15.61 21.52
N LEU A 27 -4.71 -16.47 20.87
CA LEU A 27 -4.59 -17.89 21.21
C LEU A 27 -3.90 -18.09 22.56
N LYS A 28 -2.84 -17.33 22.87
CA LYS A 28 -2.20 -17.34 24.19
C LYS A 28 -3.19 -16.95 25.30
N ARG A 29 -4.04 -15.93 25.09
CA ARG A 29 -5.13 -15.56 26.02
C ARG A 29 -6.16 -16.67 26.19
N ALA A 30 -6.44 -17.44 25.13
CA ALA A 30 -7.34 -18.61 25.18
C ALA A 30 -6.65 -19.88 25.74
N GLY A 31 -5.39 -19.80 26.17
CA GLY A 31 -4.65 -20.89 26.80
C GLY A 31 -4.10 -21.92 25.81
N PHE A 32 -3.87 -21.56 24.54
CA PHE A 32 -3.20 -22.40 23.55
C PHE A 32 -1.70 -22.09 23.50
N SER A 33 -0.89 -23.13 23.35
CA SER A 33 0.53 -22.99 23.07
C SER A 33 0.73 -22.69 21.57
N SER A 34 1.33 -21.52 21.26
CA SER A 34 1.51 -21.05 19.88
C SER A 34 2.89 -20.42 19.67
N GLY A 35 3.39 -20.45 18.43
CA GLY A 35 4.63 -19.82 17.98
C GLY A 35 4.55 -19.40 16.52
N ILE A 36 5.50 -18.58 16.07
CA ILE A 36 5.60 -18.12 14.68
C ILE A 36 7.01 -18.41 14.14
N CYS A 37 7.11 -19.08 12.99
CA CYS A 37 8.35 -19.22 12.23
C CYS A 37 8.38 -18.23 11.08
N TYR A 38 9.45 -17.44 10.99
CA TYR A 38 9.66 -16.44 9.93
C TYR A 38 10.62 -16.96 8.85
N PHE A 39 10.12 -17.84 7.97
CA PHE A 39 10.89 -18.42 6.87
C PHE A 39 11.19 -17.42 5.75
N ASN A 40 10.46 -16.31 5.67
CA ASN A 40 10.80 -15.20 4.81
C ASN A 40 12.18 -14.61 5.14
N LEU A 41 12.54 -14.51 6.42
CA LEU A 41 13.88 -14.09 6.84
C LEU A 41 14.95 -15.11 6.44
N ASP A 42 14.67 -16.41 6.57
CA ASP A 42 15.61 -17.46 6.17
C ASP A 42 15.93 -17.41 4.67
N LEU A 43 14.92 -17.21 3.82
CA LEU A 43 15.16 -17.09 2.40
C LEU A 43 15.92 -15.80 2.06
N ALA A 44 15.56 -14.69 2.70
CA ALA A 44 16.27 -13.41 2.49
C ALA A 44 17.75 -13.51 2.89
N GLU A 45 18.07 -14.25 3.95
CA GLU A 45 19.44 -14.54 4.36
C GLU A 45 20.20 -15.40 3.34
N GLN A 46 19.51 -16.40 2.75
CA GLN A 46 20.11 -17.31 1.77
C GLN A 46 20.40 -16.69 0.42
N ILE A 47 19.52 -15.80 -0.08
CA ILE A 47 19.63 -15.23 -1.44
C ILE A 47 20.12 -13.77 -1.45
N GLY A 48 20.26 -13.17 -0.28
CA GLY A 48 20.61 -11.75 -0.08
C GLY A 48 19.37 -10.84 -0.02
N PRO A 49 19.39 -9.81 0.86
CA PRO A 49 18.24 -8.95 1.11
C PRO A 49 17.82 -8.12 -0.12
N GLU A 50 18.77 -7.71 -0.98
CA GLU A 50 18.44 -6.94 -2.19
C GLU A 50 17.66 -7.78 -3.21
N LEU A 51 18.12 -9.01 -3.50
CA LEU A 51 17.43 -9.93 -4.42
C LEU A 51 16.07 -10.33 -3.84
N TYR A 52 16.02 -10.60 -2.53
CA TYR A 52 14.78 -10.91 -1.85
C TYR A 52 13.76 -9.76 -1.97
N ALA A 53 14.18 -8.52 -1.65
CA ALA A 53 13.33 -7.34 -1.76
C ALA A 53 12.83 -7.13 -3.19
N TRP A 54 13.68 -7.35 -4.20
CA TRP A 54 13.28 -7.27 -5.60
C TRP A 54 12.19 -8.30 -5.94
N LEU A 55 12.33 -9.55 -5.48
CA LEU A 55 11.34 -10.61 -5.69
C LEU A 55 10.04 -10.35 -4.92
N ALA A 56 10.13 -9.88 -3.68
CA ALA A 56 8.98 -9.55 -2.83
C ALA A 56 8.15 -8.38 -3.38
N LEU A 57 8.83 -7.40 -3.98
CA LEU A 57 8.22 -6.25 -4.67
C LEU A 57 7.88 -6.56 -6.13
N CYS A 58 7.95 -7.81 -6.55
CA CYS A 58 7.64 -8.28 -7.91
C CYS A 58 8.46 -7.62 -9.01
N GLY A 59 9.69 -7.24 -8.72
CA GLY A 59 10.53 -6.48 -9.65
C GLY A 59 10.19 -4.99 -9.67
N ASP A 60 9.40 -4.52 -8.71
CA ASP A 60 9.03 -3.11 -8.57
C ASP A 60 10.19 -2.24 -8.13
N GLN A 61 11.06 -1.97 -9.07
CA GLN A 61 11.63 -0.64 -9.18
C GLN A 61 10.71 0.12 -10.13
N PRO A 62 10.22 1.31 -9.78
CA PRO A 62 9.26 2.02 -10.62
C PRO A 62 9.92 2.34 -11.96
N THR A 63 9.62 1.55 -12.95
CA THR A 63 9.68 1.96 -14.36
C THR A 63 8.30 2.51 -14.67
N LEU A 64 8.26 3.83 -14.75
CA LEU A 64 7.08 4.55 -15.15
C LEU A 64 6.58 3.97 -16.49
N GLY A 65 5.32 3.57 -16.51
CA GLY A 65 4.66 3.10 -17.74
C GLY A 65 4.49 1.60 -17.93
N THR A 66 4.96 0.75 -16.99
CA THR A 66 4.68 -0.68 -17.05
C THR A 66 3.83 -1.13 -15.86
N SER A 67 2.62 -1.60 -16.12
CA SER A 67 1.73 -2.27 -15.15
C SER A 67 2.23 -3.66 -14.72
N ALA A 68 3.56 -3.83 -14.64
CA ALA A 68 4.17 -5.14 -14.74
C ALA A 68 4.29 -5.99 -13.45
N PRO A 69 4.38 -5.45 -12.23
CA PRO A 69 4.83 -6.31 -11.12
C PRO A 69 3.79 -7.33 -10.67
N ALA A 70 2.56 -6.90 -10.45
CA ALA A 70 1.47 -7.84 -10.11
C ALA A 70 1.18 -8.82 -11.25
N ALA A 71 1.40 -8.40 -12.52
CA ALA A 71 1.15 -9.23 -13.68
C ALA A 71 2.10 -10.42 -13.79
N SER A 72 3.31 -10.34 -13.27
CA SER A 72 4.30 -11.40 -13.33
C SER A 72 4.04 -12.54 -12.33
N MET A 73 3.51 -12.23 -11.15
CA MET A 73 3.36 -13.18 -10.03
C MET A 73 4.68 -13.93 -9.71
N ILE A 74 5.81 -13.24 -9.75
CA ILE A 74 7.14 -13.86 -9.69
C ILE A 74 7.35 -14.65 -8.39
N GLY A 75 6.89 -14.17 -7.25
CA GLY A 75 7.03 -14.88 -5.98
C GLY A 75 6.24 -16.19 -5.97
N GLU A 76 5.07 -16.23 -6.59
CA GLU A 76 4.30 -17.46 -6.76
C GLU A 76 4.97 -18.41 -7.76
N TRP A 77 5.40 -17.88 -8.92
CA TRP A 77 6.12 -18.67 -9.93
C TRP A 77 7.42 -19.27 -9.37
N PHE A 78 8.08 -18.60 -8.47
CA PHE A 78 9.33 -19.07 -7.87
C PHE A 78 9.18 -20.45 -7.20
N PHE A 79 8.03 -20.77 -6.60
CA PHE A 79 7.75 -22.02 -5.91
C PHE A 79 6.75 -22.95 -6.64
N ALA A 80 6.09 -22.50 -7.67
CA ALA A 80 4.95 -23.17 -8.28
C ALA A 80 5.22 -24.63 -8.71
N ASP A 81 6.37 -24.93 -9.30
CA ASP A 81 6.72 -26.28 -9.75
C ASP A 81 6.99 -27.28 -8.60
N LEU A 82 7.19 -26.80 -7.37
CA LEU A 82 7.25 -27.66 -6.19
C LEU A 82 5.87 -28.13 -5.73
N VAL A 83 4.83 -27.38 -6.10
CA VAL A 83 3.42 -27.73 -5.86
C VAL A 83 2.88 -28.62 -6.98
N PHE A 84 3.18 -28.28 -8.24
CA PHE A 84 2.57 -28.85 -9.42
C PHE A 84 3.54 -29.71 -10.25
N SER A 85 4.30 -30.59 -9.60
CA SER A 85 5.42 -31.38 -10.17
C SER A 85 5.28 -31.69 -11.66
N GLY A 86 6.15 -31.10 -12.48
CA GLY A 86 6.31 -31.37 -13.91
C GLY A 86 5.27 -30.74 -14.84
N GLN A 87 4.36 -29.90 -14.35
CA GLN A 87 3.29 -29.31 -15.14
C GLN A 87 3.47 -27.81 -15.44
N ILE A 88 4.59 -27.19 -15.03
CA ILE A 88 4.76 -25.75 -15.23
C ILE A 88 5.16 -25.47 -16.68
N PRO A 89 4.40 -24.60 -17.36
CA PRO A 89 4.73 -24.21 -18.70
C PRO A 89 6.02 -23.39 -18.74
N GLN A 90 6.91 -23.80 -19.62
CA GLN A 90 7.90 -23.01 -20.32
C GLN A 90 8.59 -21.91 -19.51
N GLU A 91 9.56 -22.27 -18.64
CA GLU A 91 10.41 -21.32 -17.91
C GLU A 91 10.96 -20.22 -18.83
N HIS A 92 11.40 -20.59 -20.06
CA HIS A 92 11.91 -19.64 -21.04
C HIS A 92 10.86 -18.60 -21.48
N GLU A 93 9.61 -19.03 -21.66
CA GLU A 93 8.53 -18.11 -22.04
C GLU A 93 8.18 -17.16 -20.90
N TYR A 94 8.11 -17.66 -19.66
CA TYR A 94 7.89 -16.84 -18.48
C TYR A 94 8.98 -15.78 -18.33
N ILE A 95 10.25 -16.18 -18.44
CA ILE A 95 11.41 -15.28 -18.36
C ILE A 95 11.33 -14.19 -19.43
N ALA A 96 11.09 -14.58 -20.70
CA ALA A 96 11.02 -13.62 -21.80
C ALA A 96 9.85 -12.64 -21.65
N LYS A 97 8.72 -13.11 -21.16
CA LYS A 97 7.50 -12.31 -21.05
C LYS A 97 7.45 -11.41 -19.82
N PHE A 98 7.94 -11.87 -18.68
CA PHE A 98 7.74 -11.19 -17.40
C PHE A 98 9.03 -10.71 -16.74
N LEU A 99 10.15 -11.44 -16.84
CA LEU A 99 11.37 -11.04 -16.14
C LEU A 99 12.26 -10.13 -16.98
N ALA A 100 12.47 -10.48 -18.24
CA ALA A 100 13.34 -9.71 -19.12
C ALA A 100 12.87 -8.25 -19.34
N PRO A 101 11.55 -7.95 -19.42
CA PRO A 101 11.07 -6.56 -19.51
C PRO A 101 11.18 -5.75 -18.23
N CYS A 102 11.36 -6.40 -17.05
CA CYS A 102 11.46 -5.69 -15.78
C CYS A 102 12.77 -4.89 -15.67
N ASN A 103 12.72 -3.77 -14.97
CA ASN A 103 13.92 -2.95 -14.72
C ASN A 103 14.96 -3.74 -13.90
N GLY A 104 16.17 -3.87 -14.42
CA GLY A 104 17.22 -4.71 -13.83
C GLY A 104 16.97 -6.22 -14.02
N GLY A 105 15.87 -6.63 -14.67
CA GLY A 105 15.51 -8.03 -14.81
C GLY A 105 16.60 -8.85 -15.54
N HIS A 106 17.14 -8.35 -16.64
CA HIS A 106 18.19 -9.04 -17.38
C HIS A 106 19.43 -9.35 -16.53
N GLU A 107 19.82 -8.44 -15.65
CA GLU A 107 21.01 -8.58 -14.78
C GLU A 107 20.73 -9.57 -13.63
N LEU A 108 19.48 -9.65 -13.16
CA LEU A 108 19.08 -10.48 -12.03
C LEU A 108 18.64 -11.89 -12.43
N ILE A 109 18.27 -12.14 -13.69
CA ILE A 109 17.83 -13.47 -14.17
C ILE A 109 18.77 -14.60 -13.72
N PRO A 110 20.10 -14.52 -13.90
CA PRO A 110 21.00 -15.60 -13.46
C PRO A 110 20.91 -15.86 -11.95
N GLN A 111 20.81 -14.80 -11.13
CA GLN A 111 20.71 -14.90 -9.67
C GLN A 111 19.35 -15.48 -9.25
N ILE A 112 18.27 -15.08 -9.91
CA ILE A 112 16.91 -15.60 -9.68
C ILE A 112 16.87 -17.11 -9.98
N LEU A 113 17.44 -17.54 -11.11
CA LEU A 113 17.48 -18.94 -11.51
C LEU A 113 18.36 -19.78 -10.57
N GLU A 114 19.48 -19.24 -10.09
CA GLU A 114 20.30 -19.92 -9.10
C GLU A 114 19.58 -20.07 -7.76
N ALA A 115 18.95 -19.01 -7.26
CA ALA A 115 18.14 -19.06 -6.06
C ALA A 115 16.97 -20.08 -6.22
N ARG A 116 16.37 -20.11 -7.41
CA ARG A 116 15.28 -21.04 -7.73
C ARG A 116 15.72 -22.50 -7.77
N ARG A 117 16.97 -22.81 -8.13
CA ARG A 117 17.49 -24.19 -8.07
C ARG A 117 17.56 -24.73 -6.63
N ARG A 118 17.82 -23.85 -5.66
CA ARG A 118 17.99 -24.22 -4.25
C ARG A 118 16.68 -24.20 -3.45
N ARG A 119 15.55 -23.80 -4.03
CA ARG A 119 14.27 -23.65 -3.33
C ARG A 119 13.71 -24.94 -2.74
N ARG A 120 14.04 -26.11 -3.31
CA ARG A 120 13.63 -27.41 -2.73
C ARG A 120 14.30 -27.64 -1.38
N GLU A 121 15.60 -27.40 -1.29
CA GLU A 121 16.35 -27.49 -0.03
C GLU A 121 15.77 -26.53 1.03
N PHE A 122 15.40 -25.32 0.59
CA PHE A 122 14.73 -24.37 1.47
C PHE A 122 13.39 -24.88 2.00
N ILE A 123 12.54 -25.45 1.15
CA ILE A 123 11.24 -26.02 1.58
C ILE A 123 11.47 -27.22 2.52
N ASP A 124 12.42 -28.09 2.23
CA ASP A 124 12.77 -29.23 3.10
C ASP A 124 13.27 -28.74 4.49
N GLN A 125 14.04 -27.64 4.52
CA GLN A 125 14.45 -27.01 5.78
C GLN A 125 13.26 -26.45 6.57
N CYS A 126 12.32 -25.75 5.89
CA CYS A 126 11.09 -25.27 6.53
C CYS A 126 10.31 -26.44 7.18
N VAL A 127 10.15 -27.54 6.47
CA VAL A 127 9.47 -28.74 6.99
C VAL A 127 10.20 -29.31 8.19
N PHE A 128 11.53 -29.40 8.12
CA PHE A 128 12.35 -29.89 9.24
C PHE A 128 12.16 -29.03 10.50
N ASP A 129 12.22 -27.71 10.35
CA ASP A 129 12.08 -26.76 11.46
C ASP A 129 10.67 -26.79 12.05
N ILE A 130 9.62 -26.84 11.21
CA ILE A 130 8.24 -27.02 11.69
C ILE A 130 8.11 -28.29 12.52
N LYS A 131 8.65 -29.41 12.05
CA LYS A 131 8.57 -30.73 12.76
C LYS A 131 9.28 -30.74 14.11
N ARG A 132 10.37 -29.99 14.28
CA ARG A 132 11.07 -29.85 15.56
C ARG A 132 10.16 -29.31 16.68
N HIS A 133 9.18 -28.47 16.33
CA HIS A 133 8.18 -27.95 17.25
C HIS A 133 7.05 -28.94 17.55
N SER A 134 6.92 -30.03 16.78
CA SER A 134 5.87 -31.04 16.89
C SER A 134 4.46 -30.39 17.02
N PRO A 135 4.05 -29.49 16.13
CA PRO A 135 2.77 -28.82 16.24
C PRO A 135 1.62 -29.77 15.87
N ARG A 136 0.48 -29.66 16.59
CA ARG A 136 -0.77 -30.33 16.19
C ARG A 136 -1.39 -29.69 14.96
N VAL A 137 -1.26 -28.36 14.86
CA VAL A 137 -1.79 -27.54 13.75
C VAL A 137 -0.66 -26.67 13.20
N VAL A 138 -0.59 -26.54 11.85
CA VAL A 138 0.24 -25.54 11.17
C VAL A 138 -0.69 -24.55 10.50
N GLY A 139 -0.56 -23.27 10.86
CA GLY A 139 -1.29 -22.16 10.27
C GLY A 139 -0.42 -21.43 9.26
N PHE A 140 -0.87 -21.32 8.00
CA PHE A 140 -0.23 -20.49 6.98
C PHE A 140 -1.01 -19.19 6.79
N THR A 141 -0.27 -18.10 6.65
CA THR A 141 -0.86 -16.82 6.20
C THR A 141 -0.46 -16.57 4.76
N THR A 142 -1.43 -16.15 3.94
CA THR A 142 -1.21 -15.84 2.52
C THR A 142 -1.67 -14.44 2.18
N SER A 143 -0.75 -13.69 1.63
CA SER A 143 -1.01 -12.49 0.85
C SER A 143 -0.45 -12.69 -0.56
N PHE A 144 -0.30 -11.64 -1.35
CA PHE A 144 0.35 -11.76 -2.66
C PHE A 144 1.73 -12.39 -2.53
N HIS A 145 2.03 -13.34 -3.46
CA HIS A 145 3.29 -14.07 -3.61
C HIS A 145 3.66 -15.07 -2.52
N GLN A 146 2.76 -15.42 -1.61
CA GLN A 146 3.03 -16.39 -0.54
C GLN A 146 2.36 -17.76 -0.75
N THR A 147 1.36 -17.85 -1.62
CA THR A 147 0.49 -19.03 -1.72
C THR A 147 1.26 -20.27 -2.14
N CYS A 148 2.05 -20.20 -3.22
CA CYS A 148 2.78 -21.37 -3.71
C CYS A 148 3.85 -21.84 -2.72
N ALA A 149 4.51 -20.94 -2.00
CA ALA A 149 5.43 -21.32 -0.94
C ALA A 149 4.71 -22.08 0.19
N CYS A 150 3.55 -21.56 0.65
CA CYS A 150 2.72 -22.23 1.66
C CYS A 150 2.25 -23.62 1.19
N LEU A 151 1.76 -23.71 -0.04
CA LEU A 151 1.32 -24.99 -0.62
C LEU A 151 2.47 -25.97 -0.77
N ALA A 152 3.67 -25.54 -1.18
CA ALA A 152 4.84 -26.41 -1.29
C ALA A 152 5.24 -27.02 0.07
N VAL A 153 5.23 -26.21 1.15
CA VAL A 153 5.45 -26.71 2.51
C VAL A 153 4.31 -27.65 2.93
N ALA A 154 3.05 -27.30 2.63
CA ALA A 154 1.89 -28.13 2.96
C ALA A 154 1.97 -29.52 2.32
N VAL A 155 2.29 -29.62 1.01
CA VAL A 155 2.52 -30.89 0.30
C VAL A 155 3.56 -31.74 1.03
N ARG A 156 4.72 -31.17 1.34
CA ARG A 156 5.83 -31.87 1.99
C ARG A 156 5.49 -32.29 3.42
N LEU A 157 4.75 -31.48 4.17
CA LEU A 157 4.27 -31.87 5.51
C LEU A 157 3.32 -33.06 5.46
N LYS A 158 2.41 -33.11 4.47
CA LYS A 158 1.47 -34.22 4.29
C LYS A 158 2.14 -35.54 3.89
N GLU A 159 3.33 -35.50 3.33
CA GLU A 159 4.15 -36.71 3.01
C GLU A 159 4.86 -37.26 4.24
N THR A 160 4.89 -36.57 5.37
CA THR A 160 5.58 -37.00 6.57
C THR A 160 4.77 -37.99 7.40
N ALA A 161 5.44 -38.81 8.22
CA ALA A 161 4.76 -39.59 9.23
C ALA A 161 4.08 -38.67 10.26
N ASN A 162 2.81 -38.92 10.58
CA ASN A 162 2.00 -38.09 11.47
C ASN A 162 1.94 -36.61 11.06
N PRO A 163 1.35 -36.27 9.90
CA PRO A 163 1.29 -34.93 9.43
C PRO A 163 0.41 -34.04 10.34
N PRO A 164 0.77 -32.77 10.55
CA PRO A 164 -0.07 -31.85 11.29
C PRO A 164 -1.35 -31.52 10.50
N ILE A 165 -2.35 -31.00 11.21
CA ILE A 165 -3.51 -30.36 10.58
C ILE A 165 -3.06 -29.05 9.95
N ILE A 166 -3.46 -28.79 8.71
CA ILE A 166 -3.05 -27.61 7.96
C ILE A 166 -4.23 -26.65 7.79
N ILE A 167 -4.05 -25.42 8.25
CA ILE A 167 -5.01 -24.32 8.09
C ILE A 167 -4.36 -23.23 7.26
N LEU A 168 -5.02 -22.82 6.17
CA LEU A 168 -4.61 -21.69 5.35
C LEU A 168 -5.52 -20.50 5.62
N GLY A 169 -4.95 -19.30 5.75
CA GLY A 169 -5.70 -18.05 5.92
C GLY A 169 -5.00 -16.87 5.27
N GLY A 170 -5.52 -15.68 5.47
CA GLY A 170 -5.01 -14.42 4.91
C GLY A 170 -5.81 -13.92 3.71
N ALA A 171 -5.37 -12.81 3.11
CA ALA A 171 -6.12 -12.09 2.08
C ALA A 171 -6.48 -12.96 0.85
N ASN A 172 -5.59 -13.88 0.44
CA ASN A 172 -5.85 -14.78 -0.69
C ASN A 172 -6.91 -15.85 -0.41
N CYS A 173 -7.39 -15.94 0.83
CA CYS A 173 -8.44 -16.87 1.24
C CYS A 173 -9.82 -16.23 1.35
N ALA A 174 -9.97 -14.94 1.02
CA ALA A 174 -11.26 -14.25 1.15
C ALA A 174 -12.31 -14.80 0.18
N GLY A 175 -13.52 -15.06 0.69
CA GLY A 175 -14.68 -15.43 -0.09
C GLY A 175 -14.48 -16.60 -1.05
N GLU A 176 -14.79 -16.37 -2.33
CA GLU A 176 -14.72 -17.38 -3.40
C GLU A 176 -13.31 -17.92 -3.61
N MET A 177 -12.27 -17.09 -3.38
CA MET A 177 -10.88 -17.55 -3.49
C MET A 177 -10.57 -18.65 -2.45
N GLY A 178 -10.96 -18.46 -1.20
CA GLY A 178 -10.80 -19.48 -0.16
C GLY A 178 -11.57 -20.76 -0.46
N LEU A 179 -12.77 -20.64 -1.01
CA LEU A 179 -13.55 -21.80 -1.44
C LEU A 179 -12.85 -22.55 -2.59
N GLN A 180 -12.25 -21.83 -3.53
CA GLN A 180 -11.49 -22.46 -4.60
C GLN A 180 -10.20 -23.12 -4.07
N MET A 181 -9.51 -22.48 -3.10
CA MET A 181 -8.33 -23.05 -2.44
C MET A 181 -8.65 -24.40 -1.80
N ILE A 182 -9.67 -24.49 -0.94
CA ILE A 182 -9.99 -25.74 -0.24
C ILE A 182 -10.44 -26.86 -1.21
N ARG A 183 -11.07 -26.53 -2.32
CA ARG A 183 -11.51 -27.49 -3.33
C ARG A 183 -10.37 -28.03 -4.17
N SER A 184 -9.37 -27.20 -4.47
CA SER A 184 -8.32 -27.54 -5.43
C SER A 184 -7.06 -28.12 -4.81
N PHE A 185 -6.83 -27.88 -3.52
CA PHE A 185 -5.61 -28.29 -2.85
C PHE A 185 -5.88 -29.28 -1.71
N PRO A 186 -5.80 -30.59 -1.98
CA PRO A 186 -6.18 -31.64 -1.04
C PRO A 186 -5.26 -31.74 0.18
N TRP A 187 -4.16 -31.01 0.18
CA TRP A 187 -3.22 -30.92 1.33
C TRP A 187 -3.70 -29.99 2.44
N LEU A 188 -4.70 -29.15 2.14
CA LEU A 188 -5.30 -28.25 3.12
C LEU A 188 -6.44 -28.97 3.84
N ASP A 189 -6.42 -29.00 5.18
CA ASP A 189 -7.54 -29.53 5.94
C ASP A 189 -8.63 -28.47 6.13
N TYR A 190 -8.21 -27.21 6.35
CA TYR A 190 -9.12 -26.08 6.56
C TYR A 190 -8.62 -24.81 5.89
N VAL A 191 -9.55 -23.95 5.52
CA VAL A 191 -9.29 -22.59 5.03
C VAL A 191 -10.10 -21.59 5.86
N CYS A 192 -9.43 -20.57 6.39
CA CYS A 192 -10.06 -19.43 7.07
C CYS A 192 -10.33 -18.31 6.06
N THR A 193 -11.59 -17.98 5.80
CA THR A 193 -12.01 -17.04 4.74
C THR A 193 -12.19 -15.61 5.20
N GLY A 194 -12.06 -15.33 6.50
CA GLY A 194 -12.30 -14.00 7.06
C GLY A 194 -11.30 -13.61 8.14
N GLU A 195 -11.75 -12.78 9.08
CA GLU A 195 -10.92 -12.35 10.20
C GLU A 195 -10.68 -13.52 11.16
N GLY A 196 -9.45 -14.05 11.15
CA GLY A 196 -9.07 -15.18 12.00
C GLY A 196 -9.25 -14.91 13.48
N ASP A 197 -9.08 -13.66 13.92
CA ASP A 197 -9.29 -13.24 15.33
C ASP A 197 -10.71 -13.54 15.81
N ALA A 198 -11.71 -13.45 14.93
CA ALA A 198 -13.10 -13.71 15.28
C ALA A 198 -13.43 -15.20 15.43
N VAL A 199 -12.68 -16.08 14.74
CA VAL A 199 -13.10 -17.49 14.58
C VAL A 199 -12.08 -18.52 15.05
N LEU A 200 -10.79 -18.26 14.91
CA LEU A 200 -9.74 -19.27 15.11
C LEU A 200 -9.66 -19.80 16.56
N PRO A 201 -9.72 -18.96 17.62
CA PRO A 201 -9.69 -19.46 18.99
C PRO A 201 -10.88 -20.39 19.29
N TRP A 202 -12.09 -20.04 18.82
CA TRP A 202 -13.26 -20.87 18.98
C TRP A 202 -13.14 -22.19 18.20
N PHE A 203 -12.68 -22.12 16.95
CA PHE A 203 -12.47 -23.32 16.13
C PHE A 203 -11.45 -24.26 16.73
N LEU A 204 -10.29 -23.74 17.19
CA LEU A 204 -9.26 -24.57 17.84
C LEU A 204 -9.72 -25.17 19.17
N GLN A 205 -10.57 -24.47 19.94
CA GLN A 205 -11.18 -25.04 21.13
C GLN A 205 -11.96 -26.32 20.78
N ARG A 206 -12.84 -26.24 19.77
CA ARG A 206 -13.62 -27.40 19.32
C ARG A 206 -12.72 -28.50 18.75
N LEU A 207 -11.81 -28.14 17.86
CA LEU A 207 -10.96 -29.11 17.17
C LEU A 207 -10.03 -29.86 18.11
N LEU A 208 -9.33 -29.14 18.99
CA LEU A 208 -8.21 -29.70 19.78
C LEU A 208 -8.60 -30.15 21.18
N ARG A 209 -9.65 -29.57 21.79
CA ARG A 209 -10.09 -29.86 23.16
C ARG A 209 -11.39 -30.64 23.22
N ASP A 210 -12.37 -30.26 22.39
CA ASP A 210 -13.68 -30.93 22.41
C ASP A 210 -13.72 -32.14 21.46
N GLY A 211 -12.71 -32.31 20.59
CA GLY A 211 -12.64 -33.39 19.61
C GLY A 211 -13.67 -33.28 18.47
N ASP A 212 -14.17 -32.08 18.23
CA ASP A 212 -15.17 -31.81 17.20
C ASP A 212 -14.53 -31.10 15.98
N PRO A 213 -14.25 -31.80 14.87
CA PRO A 213 -13.55 -31.26 13.70
C PRO A 213 -14.48 -30.43 12.78
N ARG A 214 -15.79 -30.35 13.08
CA ARG A 214 -16.75 -29.66 12.19
C ARG A 214 -16.40 -28.16 12.09
N PRO A 215 -16.45 -27.60 10.87
CA PRO A 215 -16.12 -26.19 10.66
C PRO A 215 -17.11 -25.26 11.38
N VAL A 216 -16.64 -24.04 11.64
CA VAL A 216 -17.44 -22.94 12.16
C VAL A 216 -17.61 -21.87 11.05
N PRO A 217 -18.56 -20.93 11.15
CA PRO A 217 -18.68 -19.85 10.17
C PRO A 217 -17.31 -19.14 9.96
N GLY A 218 -16.89 -19.00 8.69
CA GLY A 218 -15.59 -18.46 8.33
C GLY A 218 -14.46 -19.49 8.21
N ILE A 219 -14.71 -20.77 8.55
CA ILE A 219 -13.79 -21.88 8.33
C ILE A 219 -14.40 -22.85 7.32
N LEU A 220 -13.67 -23.19 6.27
CA LEU A 220 -14.03 -24.23 5.29
C LEU A 220 -13.21 -25.50 5.57
N GLN A 221 -13.79 -26.68 5.37
CA GLN A 221 -13.16 -27.97 5.59
C GLN A 221 -13.02 -28.75 4.28
N GLN A 222 -11.92 -29.45 4.11
CA GLN A 222 -11.67 -30.30 2.95
C GLN A 222 -12.73 -31.41 2.82
N GLY A 223 -13.22 -31.63 1.60
CA GLY A 223 -14.18 -32.69 1.29
C GLY A 223 -15.64 -32.37 1.61
N GLU A 224 -15.95 -31.26 2.26
CA GLU A 224 -17.32 -30.83 2.55
C GLU A 224 -17.91 -29.93 1.47
N LYS A 225 -19.25 -29.89 1.40
CA LYS A 225 -19.97 -28.92 0.57
C LYS A 225 -20.14 -27.64 1.37
N HIS A 226 -19.52 -26.56 0.87
CA HIS A 226 -19.62 -25.26 1.49
C HIS A 226 -20.52 -24.32 0.68
N THR A 227 -21.34 -23.55 1.38
CA THR A 227 -22.01 -22.36 0.86
C THR A 227 -21.27 -21.14 1.41
N LEU A 228 -20.88 -20.22 0.54
CA LEU A 228 -20.24 -18.98 0.97
C LEU A 228 -21.23 -18.18 1.83
N SER A 229 -20.77 -17.76 2.98
CA SER A 229 -21.44 -16.81 3.86
C SER A 229 -20.43 -15.76 4.30
N LEU A 230 -20.91 -14.56 4.59
CA LEU A 230 -20.03 -13.51 5.14
C LEU A 230 -19.40 -14.02 6.46
N PRO A 231 -18.08 -14.00 6.58
CA PRO A 231 -17.41 -14.46 7.79
C PRO A 231 -17.71 -13.52 8.96
N PRO A 232 -17.61 -14.00 10.20
CA PRO A 232 -17.69 -13.15 11.37
C PRO A 232 -16.61 -12.07 11.34
N LEU A 233 -16.96 -10.88 11.83
CA LEU A 233 -16.07 -9.72 11.94
C LEU A 233 -15.78 -9.41 13.41
N VAL A 234 -14.56 -9.00 13.70
CA VAL A 234 -14.23 -8.38 14.98
C VAL A 234 -14.95 -7.04 15.09
N ARG A 235 -15.86 -6.90 16.03
CA ARG A 235 -16.61 -5.66 16.26
C ARG A 235 -15.92 -4.74 17.25
N GLU A 236 -15.39 -5.32 18.33
CA GLU A 236 -14.73 -4.62 19.41
C GLU A 236 -13.21 -4.64 19.20
N MET A 237 -12.69 -3.65 18.47
CA MET A 237 -11.26 -3.56 18.14
C MET A 237 -10.37 -3.40 19.37
N ASP A 238 -10.87 -2.78 20.45
CA ASP A 238 -10.13 -2.61 21.70
C ASP A 238 -9.93 -3.92 22.47
N ALA A 239 -10.74 -4.95 22.18
CA ALA A 239 -10.63 -6.28 22.79
C ALA A 239 -9.47 -7.12 22.20
N LEU A 240 -8.95 -6.74 21.02
CA LEU A 240 -7.81 -7.43 20.42
C LEU A 240 -6.59 -7.35 21.33
N PRO A 241 -5.71 -8.35 21.34
CA PRO A 241 -4.42 -8.27 22.04
C PRO A 241 -3.53 -7.19 21.43
N PHE A 242 -2.48 -6.80 22.13
CA PHE A 242 -1.33 -6.19 21.47
C PHE A 242 -0.64 -7.25 20.62
N PRO A 243 -0.13 -6.93 19.43
CA PRO A 243 0.62 -7.89 18.63
C PRO A 243 1.92 -8.27 19.35
N ASP A 244 2.26 -9.57 19.32
CA ASP A 244 3.49 -10.09 19.90
C ASP A 244 4.52 -10.34 18.79
N TYR A 245 5.55 -9.51 18.72
CA TYR A 245 6.62 -9.58 17.71
C TYR A 245 7.89 -10.28 18.21
N SER A 246 7.84 -10.90 19.38
CA SER A 246 9.02 -11.53 20.00
C SER A 246 9.68 -12.57 19.10
N ASP A 247 8.88 -13.42 18.43
CA ASP A 247 9.40 -14.46 17.53
C ASP A 247 10.14 -13.86 16.32
N TYR A 248 9.65 -12.71 15.78
CA TYR A 248 10.31 -12.00 14.68
C TYR A 248 11.67 -11.44 15.12
N PHE A 249 11.71 -10.69 16.22
CA PHE A 249 12.96 -10.08 16.70
C PHE A 249 13.96 -11.13 17.17
N GLN A 250 13.51 -12.20 17.80
CA GLN A 250 14.38 -13.34 18.16
C GLN A 250 15.02 -13.96 16.91
N LYS A 251 14.22 -14.18 15.85
CA LYS A 251 14.72 -14.71 14.58
C LYS A 251 15.70 -13.75 13.91
N LEU A 252 15.35 -12.47 13.84
CA LEU A 252 16.19 -11.44 13.23
C LEU A 252 17.53 -11.30 13.97
N CYS A 253 17.53 -11.26 15.31
CA CYS A 253 18.76 -11.14 16.09
C CYS A 253 19.74 -12.32 15.87
N GLY A 254 19.23 -13.48 15.48
CA GLY A 254 20.05 -14.65 15.13
C GLY A 254 20.47 -14.73 13.67
N SER A 255 20.13 -13.74 12.85
CA SER A 255 20.32 -13.73 11.38
C SER A 255 21.42 -12.77 10.96
N SER A 256 22.07 -13.06 9.82
CA SER A 256 23.00 -12.13 9.15
C SER A 256 22.33 -10.88 8.55
N LEU A 257 20.99 -10.81 8.59
CA LEU A 257 20.22 -9.64 8.17
C LEU A 257 20.31 -8.47 9.16
N VAL A 258 20.80 -8.68 10.38
CA VAL A 258 21.04 -7.60 11.35
C VAL A 258 21.97 -6.55 10.77
N GLY A 259 21.50 -5.28 10.74
CA GLY A 259 22.24 -4.17 10.13
C GLY A 259 22.10 -4.06 8.60
N CYS A 260 21.55 -5.08 7.93
CA CYS A 260 21.24 -5.03 6.49
C CYS A 260 19.82 -4.52 6.21
N ILE A 261 18.89 -4.77 7.11
CA ILE A 261 17.50 -4.30 7.06
C ILE A 261 17.21 -3.33 8.21
N ASN A 262 16.16 -2.52 8.06
CA ASN A 262 15.73 -1.52 9.04
C ASN A 262 14.34 -1.89 9.57
N PRO A 263 14.23 -2.71 10.62
CA PRO A 263 12.95 -3.18 11.09
C PRO A 263 12.06 -2.02 11.56
N ARG A 264 10.77 -2.14 11.28
CA ARG A 264 9.72 -1.20 11.66
C ARG A 264 8.59 -1.98 12.33
N LEU A 265 7.97 -1.38 13.32
CA LEU A 265 6.80 -1.96 13.97
C LEU A 265 5.55 -1.73 13.11
N LEU A 266 4.62 -2.65 13.18
CA LEU A 266 3.29 -2.46 12.62
C LEU A 266 2.26 -2.22 13.72
N ILE A 267 1.30 -1.36 13.46
CA ILE A 267 0.12 -1.19 14.29
C ILE A 267 -1.13 -1.13 13.42
N GLU A 268 -2.20 -1.75 13.90
CA GLU A 268 -3.51 -1.65 13.31
C GLU A 268 -4.37 -0.77 14.21
N THR A 269 -4.79 0.41 13.72
CA THR A 269 -5.66 1.30 14.48
C THR A 269 -7.10 1.23 14.01
N SER A 270 -7.33 0.76 12.76
CA SER A 270 -8.67 0.55 12.21
C SER A 270 -8.69 -0.56 11.15
N ARG A 271 -9.86 -1.16 10.91
CA ARG A 271 -10.17 -2.09 9.81
C ARG A 271 -11.29 -1.54 8.95
N GLY A 272 -11.23 -1.87 7.65
CA GLY A 272 -12.19 -1.37 6.67
C GLY A 272 -11.83 0.04 6.19
N CYS A 273 -12.75 0.67 5.49
CA CYS A 273 -12.56 2.00 4.93
C CYS A 273 -13.83 2.84 5.10
N TRP A 274 -13.80 3.88 5.97
CA TRP A 274 -14.96 4.75 6.20
C TRP A 274 -15.41 5.52 4.95
N TRP A 275 -14.49 5.76 4.00
CA TRP A 275 -14.84 6.32 2.70
C TRP A 275 -15.49 5.26 1.81
N GLY A 276 -14.89 4.06 1.76
CA GLY A 276 -15.38 2.93 0.97
C GLY A 276 -16.76 2.47 1.40
N GLU A 277 -17.06 2.46 2.70
CA GLU A 277 -18.38 2.11 3.25
C GLU A 277 -19.49 2.99 2.68
N LYS A 278 -19.20 4.27 2.38
CA LYS A 278 -20.20 5.24 1.88
C LYS A 278 -20.16 5.41 0.36
N HIS A 279 -18.97 5.40 -0.24
CA HIS A 279 -18.77 5.83 -1.62
C HIS A 279 -18.05 4.80 -2.49
N HIS A 280 -17.33 3.85 -1.95
CA HIS A 280 -16.53 2.82 -2.57
C HIS A 280 -15.84 3.25 -3.88
N CYS A 281 -14.54 3.51 -3.84
CA CYS A 281 -13.75 3.83 -5.03
C CYS A 281 -13.91 2.74 -6.09
N THR A 282 -14.13 3.11 -7.36
CA THR A 282 -14.58 2.18 -8.40
C THR A 282 -13.62 1.03 -8.68
N PHE A 283 -12.34 1.24 -8.45
CA PHE A 283 -11.25 0.28 -8.72
C PHE A 283 -10.79 -0.51 -7.49
N CYS A 284 -11.16 -0.07 -6.27
CA CYS A 284 -10.58 -0.58 -5.03
C CYS A 284 -11.21 -1.92 -4.62
N GLY A 285 -10.41 -2.97 -4.55
CA GLY A 285 -10.77 -4.29 -4.05
C GLY A 285 -10.30 -4.60 -2.64
N LEU A 286 -9.61 -3.65 -1.98
CA LEU A 286 -9.15 -3.81 -0.60
C LEU A 286 -10.31 -4.05 0.36
N ASN A 287 -10.05 -4.72 1.48
CA ASN A 287 -11.01 -5.15 2.49
C ASN A 287 -11.91 -6.34 2.09
N GLY A 288 -11.63 -7.03 1.00
CA GLY A 288 -12.34 -8.23 0.62
C GLY A 288 -13.85 -7.98 0.45
N GLU A 289 -14.67 -8.79 1.09
CA GLU A 289 -16.13 -8.78 0.92
C GLU A 289 -16.84 -7.65 1.70
N THR A 290 -16.13 -6.89 2.56
CA THR A 290 -16.77 -5.85 3.39
C THR A 290 -15.89 -4.62 3.57
N MET A 291 -16.50 -3.44 3.41
CA MET A 291 -15.90 -2.15 3.72
C MET A 291 -16.19 -1.69 5.16
N ALA A 292 -16.87 -2.51 5.97
CA ALA A 292 -17.31 -2.15 7.32
C ALA A 292 -16.16 -1.53 8.13
N TYR A 293 -16.33 -0.26 8.51
CA TYR A 293 -15.31 0.50 9.19
C TYR A 293 -15.40 0.38 10.71
N ARG A 294 -14.30 0.02 11.34
CA ARG A 294 -14.15 -0.11 12.80
C ARG A 294 -12.80 0.43 13.21
N SER A 295 -12.72 1.13 14.32
CA SER A 295 -11.46 1.69 14.82
C SER A 295 -11.32 1.48 16.33
N LYS A 296 -10.08 1.39 16.78
CA LYS A 296 -9.72 1.37 18.19
C LYS A 296 -10.04 2.72 18.85
N SER A 297 -10.26 2.72 20.16
CA SER A 297 -10.35 3.96 20.92
C SER A 297 -9.00 4.69 20.93
N PRO A 298 -8.98 6.03 21.08
CA PRO A 298 -7.74 6.79 21.15
C PRO A 298 -6.80 6.31 22.26
N ASN A 299 -7.32 6.04 23.45
CA ASN A 299 -6.54 5.53 24.57
C ASN A 299 -5.89 4.16 24.25
N ARG A 300 -6.64 3.28 23.58
CA ARG A 300 -6.12 1.98 23.18
C ARG A 300 -4.97 2.12 22.20
N VAL A 301 -5.07 3.00 21.20
CA VAL A 301 -3.98 3.25 20.23
C VAL A 301 -2.73 3.75 20.92
N ILE A 302 -2.86 4.74 21.82
CA ILE A 302 -1.71 5.31 22.55
C ILE A 302 -1.04 4.25 23.43
N GLN A 303 -1.83 3.46 24.17
CA GLN A 303 -1.30 2.36 24.99
C GLN A 303 -0.55 1.31 24.15
N GLU A 304 -1.09 0.95 22.99
CA GLU A 304 -0.46 -0.02 22.09
C GLU A 304 0.82 0.53 21.47
N LEU A 305 0.84 1.79 21.04
CA LEU A 305 2.05 2.47 20.55
C LEU A 305 3.15 2.50 21.62
N SER A 306 2.80 2.95 22.83
CA SER A 306 3.77 3.00 23.95
C SER A 306 4.33 1.62 24.27
N TYR A 307 3.44 0.62 24.41
CA TYR A 307 3.83 -0.76 24.67
C TYR A 307 4.79 -1.32 23.61
N LEU A 308 4.45 -1.15 22.33
CA LEU A 308 5.27 -1.67 21.24
C LEU A 308 6.64 -1.00 21.18
N CYS A 309 6.69 0.34 21.28
CA CYS A 309 7.95 1.08 21.25
C CYS A 309 8.86 0.73 22.43
N GLU A 310 8.30 0.62 23.63
CA GLU A 310 9.05 0.26 24.85
C GLU A 310 9.53 -1.20 24.82
N THR A 311 8.67 -2.13 24.35
CA THR A 311 8.97 -3.56 24.34
C THR A 311 10.08 -3.91 23.35
N TYR A 312 10.10 -3.26 22.18
CA TYR A 312 11.02 -3.60 21.10
C TYR A 312 12.13 -2.56 20.87
N ASP A 313 12.16 -1.51 21.67
CA ASP A 313 13.14 -0.40 21.60
C ASP A 313 13.23 0.21 20.19
N LEU A 314 12.05 0.44 19.57
CA LEU A 314 11.92 1.01 18.23
C LEU A 314 10.91 2.16 18.25
N ASP A 315 11.24 3.21 17.51
CA ASP A 315 10.41 4.41 17.36
C ASP A 315 9.74 4.55 15.98
N ARG A 316 9.97 3.59 15.08
CA ARG A 316 9.41 3.58 13.71
C ARG A 316 8.22 2.63 13.65
N VAL A 317 7.04 3.18 13.38
CA VAL A 317 5.79 2.43 13.39
C VAL A 317 4.96 2.75 12.15
N ASP A 318 4.61 1.73 11.38
CA ASP A 318 3.75 1.86 10.22
C ASP A 318 2.33 1.38 10.55
N CYS A 319 1.35 2.26 10.33
CA CYS A 319 -0.05 1.91 10.51
C CYS A 319 -0.55 1.20 9.24
N VAL A 320 -1.09 -0.01 9.42
CA VAL A 320 -1.59 -0.84 8.32
C VAL A 320 -3.02 -0.49 7.89
N ASP A 321 -3.58 0.56 8.46
CA ASP A 321 -4.93 1.03 8.18
C ASP A 321 -5.10 1.42 6.71
N ASN A 322 -6.23 1.06 6.10
CA ASN A 322 -6.54 1.51 4.74
C ASN A 322 -6.84 3.01 4.64
N ILE A 323 -7.14 3.65 5.76
CA ILE A 323 -7.44 5.08 5.84
C ILE A 323 -7.43 5.56 7.29
N LEU A 324 -6.72 6.65 7.55
CA LEU A 324 -6.69 7.30 8.86
C LEU A 324 -8.11 7.71 9.32
N ASP A 325 -8.45 7.40 10.57
CA ASP A 325 -9.68 7.91 11.20
C ASP A 325 -9.58 9.42 11.41
N PRO A 326 -10.48 10.23 10.83
CA PRO A 326 -10.43 11.68 11.00
C PRO A 326 -10.55 12.14 12.46
N ARG A 327 -11.14 11.33 13.34
CA ARG A 327 -11.25 11.63 14.78
C ARG A 327 -9.89 11.65 15.46
N TYR A 328 -8.93 10.84 15.01
CA TYR A 328 -7.60 10.73 15.59
C TYR A 328 -6.80 12.03 15.48
N ILE A 329 -7.05 12.83 14.43
CA ILE A 329 -6.40 14.14 14.27
C ILE A 329 -6.67 15.06 15.47
N ARG A 330 -7.84 14.91 16.11
CA ARG A 330 -8.26 15.74 17.25
C ARG A 330 -8.13 15.04 18.60
N THR A 331 -7.81 13.76 18.64
CA THR A 331 -7.77 12.96 19.86
C THR A 331 -6.41 12.33 20.12
N ILE A 332 -5.84 11.62 19.15
CA ILE A 332 -4.56 10.92 19.32
C ILE A 332 -3.38 11.89 19.15
N PHE A 333 -3.36 12.66 18.06
CA PHE A 333 -2.18 13.48 17.75
C PHE A 333 -1.90 14.59 18.76
N PRO A 334 -2.89 15.31 19.33
CA PRO A 334 -2.62 16.22 20.44
C PRO A 334 -2.00 15.52 21.65
N GLU A 335 -2.48 14.33 22.01
CA GLU A 335 -1.93 13.57 23.13
C GLU A 335 -0.51 13.06 22.83
N LEU A 336 -0.23 12.61 21.61
CA LEU A 336 1.13 12.23 21.20
C LEU A 336 2.11 13.42 21.28
N ILE A 337 1.64 14.63 20.96
CA ILE A 337 2.46 15.86 21.05
C ILE A 337 2.80 16.17 22.50
N GLU A 338 1.83 16.06 23.40
CA GLU A 338 1.98 16.48 24.80
C GLU A 338 2.64 15.42 25.68
N ASN A 339 2.20 14.16 25.57
CA ASN A 339 2.53 13.11 26.54
C ASN A 339 2.92 11.77 25.89
N GLY A 340 2.80 11.64 24.57
CA GLY A 340 2.99 10.36 23.89
C GLY A 340 4.45 9.98 23.67
N PRO A 341 4.71 8.72 23.24
CA PRO A 341 6.02 8.29 22.83
C PRO A 341 6.49 9.09 21.60
N LYS A 342 7.78 9.35 21.52
CA LYS A 342 8.38 9.95 20.31
C LYS A 342 8.49 8.88 19.24
N VAL A 343 7.64 8.97 18.22
CA VAL A 343 7.53 7.97 17.16
C VAL A 343 7.62 8.60 15.77
N GLU A 344 8.11 7.83 14.82
CA GLU A 344 7.98 8.10 13.39
C GLU A 344 6.85 7.26 12.81
N LEU A 345 5.75 7.90 12.41
CA LEU A 345 4.55 7.24 11.94
C LEU A 345 4.40 7.35 10.42
N PHE A 346 3.88 6.27 9.84
CA PHE A 346 3.27 6.24 8.51
C PHE A 346 1.76 6.03 8.61
N TYR A 347 0.97 6.70 7.75
CA TYR A 347 -0.47 6.49 7.63
C TYR A 347 -0.96 6.60 6.18
N ALA A 348 -1.88 5.72 5.78
CA ALA A 348 -2.71 5.96 4.60
C ALA A 348 -3.80 6.99 4.94
N THR A 349 -4.01 7.97 4.07
CA THR A 349 -4.91 9.10 4.32
C THR A 349 -5.76 9.45 3.10
N LYS A 350 -6.72 10.34 3.26
CA LYS A 350 -7.31 11.06 2.13
C LYS A 350 -6.47 12.29 1.79
N SER A 351 -6.55 12.70 0.52
CA SER A 351 -5.80 13.85 0.01
C SER A 351 -6.40 15.22 0.32
N ASN A 352 -7.58 15.27 0.94
CA ASN A 352 -8.28 16.53 1.27
C ASN A 352 -8.01 17.04 2.69
N LEU A 353 -6.84 16.71 3.26
CA LEU A 353 -6.40 17.23 4.55
C LEU A 353 -6.11 18.74 4.44
N THR A 354 -6.43 19.48 5.52
CA THR A 354 -6.07 20.88 5.65
C THR A 354 -4.62 21.04 6.12
N PHE A 355 -4.04 22.24 5.95
CA PHE A 355 -2.69 22.54 6.44
C PHE A 355 -2.55 22.29 7.95
N GLU A 356 -3.53 22.74 8.75
CA GLU A 356 -3.51 22.52 10.21
C GLU A 356 -3.60 21.04 10.60
N GLN A 357 -4.36 20.25 9.85
CA GLN A 357 -4.42 18.81 10.07
C GLN A 357 -3.06 18.15 9.77
N LEU A 358 -2.43 18.49 8.64
CA LEU A 358 -1.08 18.01 8.30
C LEU A 358 -0.05 18.46 9.34
N ARG A 359 -0.15 19.71 9.84
CA ARG A 359 0.73 20.20 10.88
C ARG A 359 0.60 19.41 12.19
N LEU A 360 -0.62 19.11 12.61
CA LEU A 360 -0.85 18.27 13.80
C LEU A 360 -0.31 16.85 13.60
N LEU A 361 -0.54 16.25 12.41
CA LEU A 361 0.03 14.95 12.07
C LEU A 361 1.57 14.98 12.16
N ARG A 362 2.21 16.00 11.58
CA ARG A 362 3.68 16.14 11.58
C ARG A 362 4.25 16.30 12.99
N LEU A 363 3.61 17.14 13.82
CA LEU A 363 4.00 17.33 15.22
C LEU A 363 3.82 16.06 16.05
N GLY A 364 2.75 15.31 15.83
CA GLY A 364 2.46 14.03 16.49
C GLY A 364 3.23 12.83 15.92
N GLY A 365 4.27 13.07 15.10
CA GLY A 365 5.22 12.04 14.67
C GLY A 365 5.02 11.51 13.27
N VAL A 366 4.00 11.91 12.51
CA VAL A 366 3.82 11.44 11.13
C VAL A 366 4.94 12.00 10.24
N ARG A 367 5.74 11.09 9.67
CA ARG A 367 6.85 11.41 8.76
C ARG A 367 6.53 11.08 7.31
N SER A 368 5.63 10.14 7.09
CA SER A 368 5.20 9.77 5.75
C SER A 368 3.71 9.45 5.72
N ILE A 369 3.09 9.75 4.57
CA ILE A 369 1.68 9.44 4.31
C ILE A 369 1.51 8.83 2.91
N GLN A 370 0.44 8.04 2.77
CA GLN A 370 -0.07 7.59 1.47
C GLN A 370 -1.46 8.19 1.25
N PRO A 371 -1.55 9.41 0.69
CA PRO A 371 -2.83 10.00 0.36
C PRO A 371 -3.32 9.45 -0.98
N GLY A 372 -4.59 9.08 -1.05
CA GLY A 372 -5.16 8.59 -2.30
C GLY A 372 -5.30 9.70 -3.35
N ILE A 373 -4.22 10.18 -3.94
CA ILE A 373 -4.18 11.24 -4.96
C ILE A 373 -4.70 10.75 -6.30
N GLU A 374 -4.14 9.72 -6.87
CA GLU A 374 -4.46 8.98 -8.10
C GLU A 374 -4.51 9.83 -9.39
N SER A 375 -4.82 11.13 -9.34
CA SER A 375 -4.91 12.00 -10.52
C SER A 375 -4.90 13.49 -10.14
N PHE A 376 -4.54 14.35 -11.11
CA PHE A 376 -4.74 15.81 -11.03
C PHE A 376 -5.98 16.28 -11.82
N SER A 377 -6.69 15.37 -12.49
CA SER A 377 -7.95 15.66 -13.15
C SER A 377 -9.13 15.41 -12.22
N SER A 378 -9.88 16.46 -11.87
CA SER A 378 -11.11 16.30 -11.10
C SER A 378 -12.16 15.47 -11.84
N HIS A 379 -12.14 15.46 -13.17
CA HIS A 379 -13.02 14.61 -13.96
C HIS A 379 -12.71 13.13 -13.73
N VAL A 380 -11.44 12.74 -13.84
CA VAL A 380 -10.98 11.36 -13.61
C VAL A 380 -11.23 10.96 -12.14
N LEU A 381 -10.96 11.85 -11.17
CA LEU A 381 -11.25 11.62 -9.76
C LEU A 381 -12.74 11.40 -9.47
N ARG A 382 -13.64 12.02 -10.21
CA ARG A 382 -15.11 11.74 -10.13
C ARG A 382 -15.43 10.35 -10.65
N LEU A 383 -14.82 9.91 -11.76
CA LEU A 383 -14.98 8.54 -12.27
C LEU A 383 -14.50 7.50 -11.26
N MET A 384 -13.41 7.80 -10.54
CA MET A 384 -12.88 6.97 -9.46
C MET A 384 -13.73 7.01 -8.17
N ARG A 385 -14.63 7.97 -8.00
CA ARG A 385 -15.38 8.27 -6.77
C ARG A 385 -14.47 8.64 -5.58
N LYS A 386 -13.40 9.40 -5.85
CA LYS A 386 -12.40 9.78 -4.82
C LYS A 386 -12.90 10.88 -3.88
N GLY A 387 -13.84 11.75 -4.31
CA GLY A 387 -14.39 12.84 -3.48
C GLY A 387 -13.37 13.92 -3.13
N CYS A 388 -12.40 14.15 -4.01
CA CYS A 388 -11.44 15.25 -3.96
C CYS A 388 -11.27 15.84 -5.37
N THR A 389 -10.56 16.96 -5.48
CA THR A 389 -10.28 17.64 -6.75
C THR A 389 -8.79 17.63 -7.07
N GLY A 390 -8.43 17.81 -8.33
CA GLY A 390 -7.04 17.87 -8.76
C GLY A 390 -6.25 18.98 -8.07
N VAL A 391 -6.86 20.15 -7.88
CA VAL A 391 -6.22 21.27 -7.19
C VAL A 391 -5.95 20.97 -5.71
N GLN A 392 -6.87 20.26 -5.01
CA GLN A 392 -6.66 19.81 -3.63
C GLN A 392 -5.48 18.84 -3.51
N ASN A 393 -5.31 17.94 -4.49
CA ASN A 393 -4.20 17.01 -4.54
C ASN A 393 -2.84 17.73 -4.65
N ILE A 394 -2.74 18.74 -5.51
CA ILE A 394 -1.52 19.55 -5.67
C ILE A 394 -1.26 20.39 -4.42
N GLN A 395 -2.30 20.95 -3.84
CA GLN A 395 -2.23 21.72 -2.58
C GLN A 395 -1.69 20.86 -1.44
N LEU A 396 -2.15 19.62 -1.30
CA LEU A 396 -1.64 18.67 -0.32
C LEU A 396 -0.15 18.38 -0.54
N LEU A 397 0.28 18.07 -1.77
CA LEU A 397 1.69 17.82 -2.10
C LEU A 397 2.58 18.99 -1.70
N ARG A 398 2.13 20.21 -1.98
CA ARG A 398 2.87 21.42 -1.63
C ARG A 398 2.99 21.59 -0.11
N TRP A 399 1.90 21.40 0.63
CA TRP A 399 1.93 21.48 2.10
C TRP A 399 2.75 20.36 2.74
N CYS A 400 2.75 19.15 2.17
CA CYS A 400 3.62 18.07 2.63
C CYS A 400 5.10 18.41 2.40
N GLU A 401 5.45 19.02 1.26
CA GLU A 401 6.82 19.50 0.99
C GLU A 401 7.22 20.60 1.99
N GLU A 402 6.30 21.50 2.34
CA GLU A 402 6.51 22.56 3.33
C GLU A 402 6.75 22.00 4.75
N LEU A 403 5.97 20.99 5.14
CA LEU A 403 6.03 20.39 6.48
C LEU A 403 7.06 19.26 6.61
N GLY A 404 7.77 18.92 5.53
CA GLY A 404 8.73 17.80 5.53
C GLY A 404 8.07 16.45 5.75
N ILE A 405 6.84 16.26 5.23
CA ILE A 405 6.14 14.97 5.21
C ILE A 405 6.43 14.28 3.88
N SER A 406 6.94 13.06 3.94
CA SER A 406 7.13 12.22 2.74
C SER A 406 5.78 11.73 2.22
N VAL A 407 5.59 11.75 0.89
CA VAL A 407 4.33 11.34 0.27
C VAL A 407 4.57 10.18 -0.68
N CYS A 408 3.96 9.03 -0.38
CA CYS A 408 3.89 7.89 -1.30
C CYS A 408 2.57 7.97 -2.07
N TRP A 409 2.63 8.16 -3.39
CA TRP A 409 1.43 8.30 -4.21
C TRP A 409 1.69 7.90 -5.66
N ASN A 410 0.63 7.67 -6.43
CA ASN A 410 0.69 7.24 -7.81
C ASN A 410 -0.31 8.01 -8.69
N ILE A 411 -0.12 7.90 -10.01
CA ILE A 411 -1.09 8.31 -11.02
C ILE A 411 -1.67 7.04 -11.63
N LEU A 412 -3.01 6.96 -11.68
CA LEU A 412 -3.73 5.88 -12.34
C LEU A 412 -4.45 6.43 -13.59
N TYR A 413 -4.39 5.66 -14.66
CA TYR A 413 -5.07 5.97 -15.93
C TYR A 413 -5.84 4.74 -16.45
N GLY A 414 -6.64 4.92 -17.49
CA GLY A 414 -7.42 3.83 -18.08
C GLY A 414 -8.78 3.63 -17.40
N PHE A 415 -9.33 4.66 -16.77
CA PHE A 415 -10.68 4.55 -16.22
C PHE A 415 -11.73 4.66 -17.31
N PRO A 416 -12.75 3.79 -17.29
CA PRO A 416 -13.86 3.88 -18.24
C PRO A 416 -14.50 5.27 -18.24
N GLY A 417 -14.66 5.84 -19.45
CA GLY A 417 -15.25 7.18 -19.61
C GLY A 417 -14.26 8.35 -19.46
N GLU A 418 -12.98 8.12 -19.17
CA GLU A 418 -11.98 9.18 -19.09
C GLU A 418 -11.71 9.84 -20.44
N PRO A 419 -11.67 11.20 -20.53
CA PRO A 419 -11.33 11.89 -21.76
C PRO A 419 -9.80 11.92 -21.98
N PRO A 420 -9.29 11.59 -23.18
CA PRO A 420 -7.86 11.68 -23.49
C PRO A 420 -7.23 13.05 -23.26
N CYS A 421 -8.00 14.14 -23.42
CA CYS A 421 -7.50 15.50 -23.23
C CYS A 421 -7.09 15.79 -21.77
N GLU A 422 -7.63 15.06 -20.77
CA GLU A 422 -7.23 15.23 -19.38
C GLU A 422 -5.77 14.83 -19.15
N TYR A 423 -5.31 13.80 -19.84
CA TYR A 423 -3.91 13.33 -19.74
C TYR A 423 -2.94 14.29 -20.42
N LYS A 424 -3.34 14.91 -21.52
CA LYS A 424 -2.57 16.00 -22.14
C LYS A 424 -2.44 17.18 -21.19
N ARG A 425 -3.54 17.61 -20.55
CA ARG A 425 -3.51 18.69 -19.54
C ARG A 425 -2.62 18.37 -18.35
N MET A 426 -2.68 17.12 -17.86
CA MET A 426 -1.80 16.68 -16.78
C MET A 426 -0.33 16.69 -17.21
N ALA A 427 0.00 16.25 -18.44
CA ALA A 427 1.36 16.32 -18.97
C ALA A 427 1.88 17.76 -19.04
N GLU A 428 1.05 18.72 -19.48
CA GLU A 428 1.37 20.16 -19.51
C GLU A 428 1.57 20.75 -18.10
N LEU A 429 0.93 20.17 -17.08
CA LEU A 429 1.00 20.61 -15.69
C LEU A 429 2.28 20.11 -14.97
N VAL A 430 2.73 18.90 -15.27
CA VAL A 430 3.87 18.26 -14.57
C VAL A 430 5.12 19.13 -14.52
N PRO A 431 5.58 19.82 -15.59
CA PRO A 431 6.77 20.68 -15.52
C PRO A 431 6.68 21.80 -14.47
N LEU A 432 5.46 22.22 -14.10
CA LEU A 432 5.24 23.25 -13.07
C LEU A 432 5.40 22.69 -11.65
N LEU A 433 5.33 21.37 -11.48
CA LEU A 433 5.30 20.67 -10.19
C LEU A 433 6.63 19.99 -9.81
N THR A 434 7.68 20.11 -10.63
CA THR A 434 8.94 19.37 -10.48
C THR A 434 9.69 19.65 -9.17
N HIS A 435 9.35 20.69 -8.44
CA HIS A 435 9.84 21.00 -7.09
C HIS A 435 9.14 20.21 -5.98
N LEU A 436 8.00 19.58 -6.27
CA LEU A 436 7.25 18.73 -5.33
C LEU A 436 7.68 17.26 -5.45
N GLN A 437 7.15 16.40 -4.60
CA GLN A 437 7.45 14.97 -4.62
C GLN A 437 6.73 14.29 -5.80
N PRO A 438 7.45 13.59 -6.70
CA PRO A 438 6.84 12.92 -7.84
C PRO A 438 6.03 11.70 -7.39
N PRO A 439 5.12 11.20 -8.24
CA PRO A 439 4.47 9.92 -8.00
C PRO A 439 5.49 8.78 -8.05
N ALA A 440 5.24 7.74 -7.25
CA ALA A 440 6.01 6.51 -7.30
C ALA A 440 5.75 5.75 -8.61
N PHE A 441 4.48 5.77 -9.06
CA PHE A 441 4.04 5.04 -10.25
C PHE A 441 3.09 5.89 -11.10
N CYS A 442 3.07 5.59 -12.43
CA CYS A 442 2.08 6.06 -13.38
C CYS A 442 1.58 4.85 -14.16
N GLU A 443 0.45 4.27 -13.74
CA GLU A 443 0.03 2.93 -14.15
C GLU A 443 -1.40 2.87 -14.67
N SER A 444 -1.68 1.84 -15.48
CA SER A 444 -3.03 1.51 -15.92
C SER A 444 -3.89 1.04 -14.74
N ALA A 445 -5.13 1.47 -14.71
CA ALA A 445 -6.12 0.92 -13.79
C ALA A 445 -6.25 -0.58 -14.01
N ARG A 446 -6.15 -1.33 -12.92
CA ARG A 446 -6.34 -2.78 -12.86
C ARG A 446 -7.73 -3.07 -12.30
N MET A 447 -8.29 -4.19 -12.65
CA MET A 447 -9.53 -4.67 -12.04
C MET A 447 -9.20 -5.63 -10.91
N ASP A 448 -9.33 -5.17 -9.67
CA ASP A 448 -9.15 -5.99 -8.49
C ASP A 448 -10.46 -6.67 -8.11
N ARG A 449 -10.40 -7.94 -7.67
CA ARG A 449 -11.56 -8.63 -7.07
C ARG A 449 -12.14 -7.77 -5.94
N PHE A 450 -13.43 -7.85 -5.73
CA PHE A 450 -14.20 -7.07 -4.77
C PHE A 450 -14.39 -5.58 -5.10
N SER A 451 -13.73 -5.06 -6.13
CA SER A 451 -13.97 -3.68 -6.58
C SER A 451 -15.35 -3.54 -7.24
N PRO A 452 -15.96 -2.34 -7.27
CA PRO A 452 -17.17 -2.10 -8.06
C PRO A 452 -17.02 -2.42 -9.54
N MET A 453 -15.84 -2.18 -10.14
CA MET A 453 -15.53 -2.55 -11.54
C MET A 453 -15.56 -4.07 -11.73
N PHE A 454 -15.11 -4.85 -10.76
CA PHE A 454 -15.16 -6.31 -10.80
C PHE A 454 -16.60 -6.82 -10.60
N ALA A 455 -17.34 -6.24 -9.66
CA ALA A 455 -18.68 -6.70 -9.29
C ALA A 455 -19.73 -6.46 -10.38
N ALA A 456 -19.58 -5.39 -11.16
CA ALA A 456 -20.54 -5.01 -12.22
C ALA A 456 -19.81 -4.36 -13.41
N PRO A 457 -18.93 -5.07 -14.12
CA PRO A 457 -18.08 -4.50 -15.17
C PRO A 457 -18.88 -3.86 -16.31
N GLU A 458 -20.06 -4.38 -16.64
CA GLU A 458 -20.95 -3.84 -17.66
C GLU A 458 -21.42 -2.41 -17.36
N ARG A 459 -21.59 -2.05 -16.08
CA ARG A 459 -21.95 -0.68 -15.66
C ARG A 459 -20.86 0.34 -15.92
N PHE A 460 -19.64 -0.14 -16.09
CA PHE A 460 -18.45 0.66 -16.39
C PHE A 460 -18.05 0.58 -17.87
N GLY A 461 -18.83 -0.11 -18.72
CA GLY A 461 -18.45 -0.31 -20.12
C GLY A 461 -17.22 -1.22 -20.29
N LEU A 462 -17.06 -2.18 -19.40
CA LEU A 462 -15.98 -3.17 -19.41
C LEU A 462 -16.53 -4.53 -19.83
N ALA A 463 -15.71 -5.29 -20.55
CA ALA A 463 -16.07 -6.61 -21.08
C ALA A 463 -14.89 -7.58 -20.97
N ARG A 464 -15.17 -8.87 -21.23
CA ARG A 464 -14.16 -9.95 -21.29
C ARG A 464 -13.19 -9.95 -20.10
N ARG A 465 -13.74 -9.84 -18.89
CA ARG A 465 -12.95 -10.01 -17.67
C ARG A 465 -12.24 -11.37 -17.69
N ARG A 466 -10.94 -11.37 -17.39
CA ARG A 466 -10.10 -12.56 -17.34
C ARG A 466 -8.98 -12.36 -16.30
N PRO A 467 -8.54 -13.42 -15.60
CA PRO A 467 -7.35 -13.33 -14.75
C PRO A 467 -6.15 -12.79 -15.52
N ILE A 468 -5.28 -12.01 -14.86
CA ILE A 468 -4.03 -11.56 -15.50
C ILE A 468 -3.19 -12.77 -15.94
N PRO A 469 -2.36 -12.63 -17.00
CA PRO A 469 -1.64 -13.75 -17.59
C PRO A 469 -0.76 -14.54 -16.64
N GLY A 470 -0.20 -13.91 -15.60
CA GLY A 470 0.65 -14.56 -14.60
C GLY A 470 0.01 -15.80 -13.96
N TYR A 471 -1.31 -15.78 -13.73
CA TYR A 471 -2.01 -16.92 -13.12
C TYR A 471 -1.88 -18.21 -13.92
N SER A 472 -1.91 -18.15 -15.25
CA SER A 472 -1.79 -19.34 -16.10
C SER A 472 -0.39 -19.95 -16.11
N TYR A 473 0.64 -19.16 -15.76
CA TYR A 473 2.01 -19.63 -15.62
C TYR A 473 2.31 -20.19 -14.22
N VAL A 474 1.52 -19.79 -13.23
CA VAL A 474 1.68 -20.24 -11.83
C VAL A 474 0.83 -21.47 -11.57
N TYR A 475 -0.40 -21.51 -12.07
CA TYR A 475 -1.39 -22.54 -11.76
C TYR A 475 -1.77 -23.33 -13.04
N PRO A 476 -1.01 -24.39 -13.41
CA PRO A 476 -1.19 -25.11 -14.67
C PRO A 476 -2.33 -26.15 -14.66
N LEU A 477 -3.08 -26.27 -13.58
CA LEU A 477 -4.12 -27.28 -13.43
C LEU A 477 -5.33 -26.99 -14.33
N LYS A 478 -5.70 -27.92 -15.19
CA LYS A 478 -6.83 -27.79 -16.13
C LYS A 478 -8.19 -27.67 -15.43
N ASP A 479 -8.32 -28.29 -14.26
CA ASP A 479 -9.57 -28.32 -13.48
C ASP A 479 -9.65 -27.17 -12.47
N LEU A 480 -8.63 -26.30 -12.42
CA LEU A 480 -8.62 -25.15 -11.56
C LEU A 480 -9.33 -23.99 -12.21
N ASP A 481 -10.40 -23.51 -11.56
CA ASP A 481 -11.10 -22.32 -12.00
C ASP A 481 -10.31 -21.07 -11.60
N LEU A 482 -9.45 -20.61 -12.52
CA LEU A 482 -8.60 -19.43 -12.29
C LEU A 482 -9.43 -18.16 -12.04
N GLU A 483 -10.64 -18.06 -12.63
CA GLU A 483 -11.49 -16.90 -12.35
C GLU A 483 -11.93 -16.83 -10.89
N LYS A 484 -12.10 -17.99 -10.22
CA LYS A 484 -12.44 -18.05 -8.80
C LYS A 484 -11.25 -17.86 -7.87
N LEU A 485 -10.06 -18.23 -8.34
CA LEU A 485 -8.82 -18.11 -7.56
C LEU A 485 -8.21 -16.72 -7.65
N ALA A 486 -8.27 -16.09 -8.82
CA ALA A 486 -7.55 -14.85 -9.08
C ALA A 486 -8.11 -13.66 -8.28
N TYR A 487 -7.21 -12.79 -7.87
CA TYR A 487 -7.53 -11.47 -7.31
C TYR A 487 -7.41 -10.36 -8.36
N PHE A 488 -6.45 -10.46 -9.29
CA PHE A 488 -6.18 -9.49 -10.32
C PHE A 488 -6.71 -9.92 -11.68
N PHE A 489 -7.38 -8.99 -12.38
CA PHE A 489 -8.02 -9.24 -13.66
C PHE A 489 -7.65 -8.18 -14.70
N ASP A 490 -7.51 -8.65 -15.95
CA ASP A 490 -7.54 -7.83 -17.14
C ASP A 490 -8.98 -7.75 -17.67
N PHE A 491 -9.23 -6.74 -18.50
CA PHE A 491 -10.51 -6.50 -19.15
C PHE A 491 -10.31 -5.77 -20.48
N ASP A 492 -11.36 -5.77 -21.30
CA ASP A 492 -11.43 -4.95 -22.50
C ASP A 492 -12.45 -3.83 -22.33
N TYR A 493 -12.22 -2.72 -23.02
CA TYR A 493 -13.17 -1.61 -23.06
C TYR A 493 -14.19 -1.84 -24.17
N VAL A 494 -15.49 -1.69 -23.87
CA VAL A 494 -16.57 -1.84 -24.86
C VAL A 494 -16.46 -0.79 -25.97
N ASP A 495 -15.96 0.40 -25.68
CA ASP A 495 -15.73 1.47 -26.65
C ASP A 495 -14.42 1.32 -27.45
N GLY A 496 -13.65 0.26 -27.22
CA GLY A 496 -12.41 -0.05 -27.93
C GLY A 496 -11.24 0.88 -27.64
N ARG A 497 -11.34 1.75 -26.62
CA ARG A 497 -10.23 2.64 -26.24
C ARG A 497 -8.96 1.89 -25.91
N GLN A 498 -7.83 2.53 -26.17
CA GLN A 498 -6.50 2.05 -25.82
C GLN A 498 -5.81 3.18 -25.03
N PRO A 499 -5.75 3.09 -23.68
CA PRO A 499 -5.15 4.14 -22.85
C PRO A 499 -3.72 4.50 -23.22
N SER A 500 -2.93 3.53 -23.68
CA SER A 500 -1.56 3.74 -24.16
C SER A 500 -1.44 4.79 -25.27
N ASN A 501 -2.51 5.02 -26.06
CA ASN A 501 -2.49 5.97 -27.16
C ASN A 501 -2.50 7.44 -26.71
N TYR A 502 -2.89 7.74 -25.46
CA TYR A 502 -3.04 9.12 -25.00
C TYR A 502 -2.32 9.45 -23.67
N VAL A 503 -1.68 8.45 -23.04
CA VAL A 503 -0.97 8.67 -21.77
C VAL A 503 0.54 8.83 -21.91
N THR A 504 1.11 8.53 -23.08
CA THR A 504 2.56 8.49 -23.31
C THR A 504 3.27 9.78 -22.92
N ASP A 505 2.69 10.95 -23.25
CA ASP A 505 3.28 12.23 -22.88
C ASP A 505 3.30 12.42 -21.36
N LEU A 506 2.22 12.05 -20.66
CA LEU A 506 2.17 12.14 -19.21
C LEU A 506 3.23 11.23 -18.56
N ILE A 507 3.35 9.99 -19.02
CA ILE A 507 4.34 9.04 -18.52
C ILE A 507 5.75 9.63 -18.66
N ARG A 508 6.10 10.15 -19.85
CA ARG A 508 7.39 10.77 -20.11
C ARG A 508 7.67 11.96 -19.17
N GLU A 509 6.71 12.87 -19.00
CA GLU A 509 6.87 14.02 -18.11
C GLU A 509 7.05 13.60 -16.64
N VAL A 510 6.36 12.55 -16.19
CA VAL A 510 6.51 12.00 -14.85
C VAL A 510 7.89 11.37 -14.65
N GLU A 511 8.44 10.68 -15.65
CA GLU A 511 9.82 10.17 -15.64
C GLU A 511 10.86 11.28 -15.53
N VAL A 512 10.66 12.35 -16.30
CA VAL A 512 11.49 13.55 -16.22
C VAL A 512 11.41 14.16 -14.81
N TRP A 513 10.20 14.28 -14.24
CA TRP A 513 9.99 14.78 -12.88
C TRP A 513 10.74 13.95 -11.84
N ALA A 514 10.57 12.63 -11.87
CA ALA A 514 11.25 11.72 -10.95
C ALA A 514 12.79 11.81 -11.07
N THR A 515 13.30 11.94 -12.30
CA THR A 515 14.74 12.09 -12.57
C THR A 515 15.28 13.43 -12.07
N LEU A 516 14.60 14.54 -12.37
CA LEU A 516 14.95 15.86 -11.88
C LEU A 516 14.97 15.91 -10.34
N ARG A 517 13.98 15.30 -9.68
CA ARG A 517 13.91 15.29 -8.22
C ARG A 517 15.08 14.51 -7.61
N ARG A 518 15.49 13.40 -8.20
CA ARG A 518 16.63 12.60 -7.73
C ARG A 518 17.98 13.30 -7.93
N GLN A 519 18.18 13.94 -9.10
CA GLN A 519 19.48 14.45 -9.49
C GLN A 519 19.71 15.92 -9.13
N HIS A 520 18.68 16.77 -9.24
CA HIS A 520 18.83 18.23 -9.18
C HIS A 520 18.03 18.89 -8.07
N ARG A 521 16.98 18.22 -7.54
CA ARG A 521 16.08 18.75 -6.51
C ARG A 521 15.65 20.19 -6.79
N PRO A 522 14.92 20.45 -7.90
CA PRO A 522 14.44 21.80 -8.23
C PRO A 522 13.66 22.40 -7.07
N GLN A 523 13.71 23.71 -6.93
CA GLN A 523 13.07 24.44 -5.84
C GLN A 523 12.17 25.54 -6.40
N LEU A 524 11.07 25.79 -5.73
CA LEU A 524 10.25 26.98 -5.85
C LEU A 524 9.93 27.44 -4.43
N ASP A 525 10.86 28.17 -3.84
CA ASP A 525 10.83 28.53 -2.42
C ASP A 525 10.34 29.96 -2.22
N LEU A 526 9.43 30.14 -1.26
CA LEU A 526 8.87 31.42 -0.85
C LEU A 526 9.41 31.81 0.54
N PHE A 527 9.88 33.04 0.61
CA PHE A 527 10.30 33.68 1.88
C PHE A 527 9.47 34.97 2.05
N GLN A 528 8.76 35.07 3.16
CA GLN A 528 7.99 36.25 3.51
C GLN A 528 8.77 37.10 4.53
N ALA A 529 8.98 38.37 4.19
CA ALA A 529 9.61 39.35 5.08
C ALA A 529 8.74 40.61 5.13
N ARG A 530 8.05 40.84 6.25
CA ARG A 530 7.08 41.96 6.42
C ARG A 530 6.02 41.97 5.30
N SER A 531 6.08 42.96 4.40
CA SER A 531 5.13 43.15 3.31
C SER A 531 5.64 42.67 1.93
N VAL A 532 6.83 42.07 1.91
CA VAL A 532 7.49 41.62 0.68
C VAL A 532 7.57 40.09 0.69
N VAL A 533 7.29 39.49 -0.45
CA VAL A 533 7.44 38.06 -0.73
C VAL A 533 8.55 37.90 -1.76
N LEU A 534 9.56 37.14 -1.40
CA LEU A 534 10.64 36.73 -2.28
C LEU A 534 10.42 35.27 -2.71
N ILE A 535 10.42 35.00 -3.99
CA ILE A 535 10.30 33.64 -4.53
C ILE A 535 11.55 33.31 -5.33
N ASN A 536 12.21 32.22 -4.97
CA ASN A 536 13.36 31.67 -5.71
C ASN A 536 12.90 30.44 -6.49
N ASP A 537 13.10 30.46 -7.82
CA ASP A 537 12.69 29.40 -8.75
C ASP A 537 13.89 28.82 -9.49
N THR A 538 14.19 27.55 -9.23
CA THR A 538 15.26 26.79 -9.90
C THR A 538 14.70 25.67 -10.79
N ARG A 539 13.38 25.63 -11.00
CA ARG A 539 12.76 24.63 -11.89
C ARG A 539 13.21 24.86 -13.34
N PRO A 540 13.31 23.79 -14.15
CA PRO A 540 13.67 23.96 -15.58
C PRO A 540 12.70 24.85 -16.35
N CYS A 541 11.43 24.94 -15.90
CA CYS A 541 10.40 25.76 -16.52
C CYS A 541 10.40 27.23 -16.05
N ALA A 542 11.30 27.64 -15.14
CA ALA A 542 11.34 28.96 -14.55
C ALA A 542 11.47 30.07 -15.59
N VAL A 543 10.63 31.09 -15.50
CA VAL A 543 10.70 32.31 -16.36
C VAL A 543 11.81 33.25 -15.86
N LYS A 544 11.94 33.34 -14.53
CA LYS A 544 12.99 34.10 -13.84
C LYS A 544 13.43 33.32 -12.61
N ARG A 545 14.69 33.47 -12.23
CA ARG A 545 15.23 32.80 -11.03
C ARG A 545 14.70 33.41 -9.73
N THR A 546 14.38 34.69 -9.73
CA THR A 546 13.94 35.42 -8.54
C THR A 546 12.75 36.31 -8.88
N HIS A 547 11.70 36.24 -8.07
CA HIS A 547 10.55 37.12 -8.15
C HIS A 547 10.38 37.83 -6.82
N VAL A 548 10.01 39.12 -6.89
CA VAL A 548 9.71 39.95 -5.72
C VAL A 548 8.29 40.45 -5.86
N LEU A 549 7.44 40.08 -4.91
CA LEU A 549 6.06 40.54 -4.83
C LEU A 549 5.89 41.47 -3.64
N SER A 550 5.10 42.53 -3.82
CA SER A 550 4.80 43.50 -2.74
C SER A 550 3.35 43.98 -2.83
N GLY A 551 2.89 44.63 -1.80
CA GLY A 551 1.55 45.24 -1.76
C GLY A 551 0.43 44.24 -2.00
N VAL A 552 -0.49 44.55 -2.91
CA VAL A 552 -1.66 43.71 -3.22
C VAL A 552 -1.27 42.41 -3.90
N ALA A 553 -0.30 42.43 -4.79
CA ALA A 553 0.19 41.23 -5.49
C ALA A 553 0.70 40.17 -4.48
N ALA A 554 1.49 40.59 -3.47
CA ALA A 554 1.95 39.68 -2.41
C ALA A 554 0.77 39.10 -1.60
N LYS A 555 -0.22 39.93 -1.25
CA LYS A 555 -1.39 39.50 -0.48
C LYS A 555 -2.24 38.50 -1.23
N ILE A 556 -2.52 38.72 -2.51
CA ILE A 556 -3.29 37.81 -3.36
C ILE A 556 -2.52 36.49 -3.53
N TYR A 557 -1.22 36.55 -3.82
CA TYR A 557 -0.40 35.35 -3.98
C TYR A 557 -0.39 34.48 -2.71
N LEU A 558 -0.19 35.10 -1.53
CA LEU A 558 -0.23 34.42 -0.25
C LEU A 558 -1.63 33.87 0.09
N HIS A 559 -2.70 34.55 -0.31
CA HIS A 559 -4.06 34.07 -0.08
C HIS A 559 -4.40 32.85 -0.94
N CYS A 560 -3.77 32.72 -2.11
CA CYS A 560 -3.84 31.51 -2.94
C CYS A 560 -2.97 30.35 -2.43
N ASP A 561 -2.44 30.43 -1.19
CA ASP A 561 -1.88 29.29 -0.45
C ASP A 561 -2.91 28.15 -0.29
N THR A 562 -4.17 28.53 -0.17
CA THR A 562 -5.33 27.66 -0.33
C THR A 562 -6.03 28.02 -1.64
N SER A 563 -6.49 27.01 -2.37
CA SER A 563 -7.11 27.24 -3.69
C SER A 563 -8.28 28.22 -3.61
N GLN A 564 -8.30 29.22 -4.49
CA GLN A 564 -9.27 30.31 -4.53
C GLN A 564 -9.88 30.45 -5.92
N THR A 565 -11.10 30.99 -6.01
CA THR A 565 -11.68 31.47 -7.27
C THR A 565 -11.40 32.96 -7.46
N SER A 566 -11.41 33.46 -8.70
CA SER A 566 -11.28 34.90 -8.96
C SER A 566 -12.36 35.74 -8.26
N VAL A 567 -13.58 35.18 -8.18
CA VAL A 567 -14.72 35.81 -7.47
C VAL A 567 -14.45 35.91 -5.96
N SER A 568 -13.95 34.82 -5.33
CA SER A 568 -13.62 34.85 -3.89
C SER A 568 -12.51 35.85 -3.58
N LEU A 569 -11.52 35.97 -4.46
CA LEU A 569 -10.45 36.96 -4.33
C LEU A 569 -10.96 38.40 -4.50
N ALA A 570 -11.79 38.64 -5.51
CA ALA A 570 -12.40 39.96 -5.74
C ALA A 570 -13.26 40.39 -4.53
N LEU A 571 -14.04 39.51 -3.96
CA LEU A 571 -14.82 39.78 -2.74
C LEU A 571 -13.90 40.06 -1.52
N LYS A 572 -12.83 39.30 -1.36
CA LYS A 572 -11.89 39.42 -0.23
C LYS A 572 -11.11 40.74 -0.27
N PHE A 573 -10.70 41.17 -1.43
CA PHE A 573 -9.83 42.35 -1.62
C PHE A 573 -10.58 43.58 -2.19
N GLY A 574 -11.88 43.46 -2.47
CA GLY A 574 -12.70 44.47 -3.17
C GLY A 574 -12.84 45.84 -2.52
N GLY A 575 -12.37 46.00 -1.25
CA GLY A 575 -12.27 47.32 -0.59
C GLY A 575 -11.15 48.24 -1.11
N GLY A 576 -10.31 47.76 -2.04
CA GLY A 576 -9.16 48.53 -2.57
C GLY A 576 -8.60 47.99 -3.89
N VAL A 577 -9.21 46.95 -4.46
CA VAL A 577 -8.75 46.31 -5.71
C VAL A 577 -9.97 45.90 -6.53
N SER A 578 -10.01 46.30 -7.79
CA SER A 578 -11.08 45.90 -8.73
C SER A 578 -10.91 44.43 -9.14
N GLU A 579 -12.01 43.77 -9.52
CA GLU A 579 -11.98 42.41 -10.09
C GLU A 579 -11.04 42.31 -11.31
N ARG A 580 -11.00 43.34 -12.13
CA ARG A 580 -10.10 43.44 -13.30
C ARG A 580 -8.62 43.39 -12.87
N GLU A 581 -8.26 44.09 -11.79
CA GLU A 581 -6.89 44.09 -11.26
C GLU A 581 -6.55 42.73 -10.65
N VAL A 582 -7.49 42.08 -9.94
CA VAL A 582 -7.31 40.70 -9.44
C VAL A 582 -7.02 39.78 -10.63
N CYS A 583 -7.85 39.79 -11.68
CA CYS A 583 -7.66 38.94 -12.86
C CYS A 583 -6.32 39.21 -13.57
N ALA A 584 -5.90 40.49 -13.66
CA ALA A 584 -4.61 40.84 -14.24
C ALA A 584 -3.44 40.27 -13.45
N LEU A 585 -3.45 40.38 -12.12
CA LEU A 585 -2.43 39.80 -11.25
C LEU A 585 -2.39 38.26 -11.33
N LEU A 586 -3.55 37.60 -11.38
CA LEU A 586 -3.62 36.16 -11.56
C LEU A 586 -3.00 35.75 -12.90
N ALA A 587 -3.29 36.46 -13.97
CA ALA A 587 -2.69 36.21 -15.29
C ALA A 587 -1.16 36.41 -15.29
N GLU A 588 -0.64 37.41 -14.56
CA GLU A 588 0.80 37.62 -14.38
C GLU A 588 1.44 36.44 -13.63
N PHE A 589 0.82 35.95 -12.57
CA PHE A 589 1.35 34.80 -11.81
C PHE A 589 1.33 33.48 -12.63
N LEU A 590 0.29 33.27 -13.45
CA LEU A 590 0.22 32.16 -14.39
C LEU A 590 1.31 32.27 -15.47
N ALA A 591 1.48 33.43 -16.09
CA ALA A 591 2.53 33.67 -17.07
C ALA A 591 3.93 33.51 -16.49
N ALA A 592 4.14 33.89 -15.22
CA ALA A 592 5.38 33.66 -14.48
C ALA A 592 5.57 32.22 -14.01
N LYS A 593 4.60 31.32 -14.24
CA LYS A 593 4.59 29.91 -13.79
C LYS A 593 4.71 29.73 -12.27
N LEU A 594 4.29 30.72 -11.51
CA LEU A 594 4.28 30.71 -10.05
C LEU A 594 2.95 30.18 -9.47
N MET A 595 1.95 30.04 -10.32
CA MET A 595 0.58 29.67 -9.97
C MET A 595 0.02 28.73 -11.02
N ILE A 596 -0.96 27.94 -10.63
CA ILE A 596 -1.78 27.13 -11.54
C ILE A 596 -3.24 27.58 -11.44
N GLU A 597 -3.96 27.35 -12.52
CA GLU A 597 -5.42 27.41 -12.58
C GLU A 597 -5.95 26.04 -13.01
N LEU A 598 -6.86 25.48 -12.23
CA LEU A 598 -7.57 24.24 -12.52
C LEU A 598 -9.05 24.42 -12.24
N GLU A 599 -9.87 24.31 -13.27
CA GLU A 599 -11.35 24.37 -13.16
C GLU A 599 -11.85 25.64 -12.46
N GLY A 600 -11.24 26.80 -12.76
CA GLY A 600 -11.57 28.10 -12.18
C GLY A 600 -10.99 28.35 -10.78
N HIS A 601 -10.15 27.46 -10.28
CA HIS A 601 -9.47 27.59 -9.01
C HIS A 601 -7.99 27.91 -9.22
N TYR A 602 -7.50 28.91 -8.51
CA TYR A 602 -6.13 29.40 -8.54
C TYR A 602 -5.37 28.94 -7.30
N LEU A 603 -4.18 28.38 -7.48
CA LEU A 603 -3.32 27.89 -6.39
C LEU A 603 -1.88 28.36 -6.60
N SER A 604 -1.30 29.06 -5.63
CA SER A 604 0.12 29.39 -5.61
C SER A 604 0.98 28.11 -5.41
N LEU A 605 2.09 28.01 -6.17
CA LEU A 605 2.92 26.80 -6.16
C LEU A 605 4.12 26.87 -5.21
N ALA A 606 4.57 28.08 -4.85
CA ALA A 606 5.78 28.23 -4.05
C ALA A 606 5.61 27.67 -2.62
N VAL A 607 6.63 26.99 -2.14
CA VAL A 607 6.71 26.36 -0.82
C VAL A 607 7.25 27.39 0.19
N MET A 608 6.53 27.65 1.26
CA MET A 608 6.91 28.63 2.27
C MET A 608 7.95 28.05 3.25
N ARG A 609 9.19 28.52 3.20
CA ARG A 609 10.29 27.97 4.00
C ARG A 609 10.39 28.54 5.43
N ASN A 610 10.01 29.78 5.65
CA ASN A 610 10.07 30.36 7.00
C ASN A 610 8.88 30.06 7.92
N ARG A 611 7.87 29.35 7.44
CA ARG A 611 6.75 28.81 8.26
C ARG A 611 7.15 27.52 8.98
N ALA A 612 8.08 26.76 8.39
CA ALA A 612 8.54 25.47 8.92
C ALA A 612 9.45 25.62 10.16
N HIS A 613 10.18 26.73 10.32
CA HIS A 613 11.06 26.94 11.48
C HIS A 613 10.34 26.99 12.84
N SER A 614 9.03 27.14 12.87
CA SER A 614 8.22 27.01 14.09
C SER A 614 7.89 25.56 14.47
N VAL A 615 8.19 24.59 13.58
CA VAL A 615 7.91 23.16 13.76
C VAL A 615 9.19 22.38 14.14
N ASP A 616 10.37 22.91 13.78
CA ASP A 616 11.67 22.20 13.90
C ASP A 616 12.36 22.28 15.26
N ALA A 617 11.74 22.87 16.30
CA ALA A 617 12.39 23.01 17.61
C ALA A 617 12.73 21.68 18.33
N GLY A 618 12.60 20.54 17.69
CA GLY A 618 12.84 19.21 18.25
C GLY A 618 13.42 18.14 17.30
N ASP A 619 13.71 18.47 16.05
CA ASP A 619 14.11 17.46 15.07
C ASP A 619 15.63 17.21 15.04
N ARG A 620 16.02 15.93 15.14
CA ARG A 620 17.33 15.44 14.64
C ARG A 620 17.32 15.48 13.10
N PRO A 621 18.48 15.77 12.44
CA PRO A 621 18.54 15.73 10.98
C PRO A 621 18.12 14.34 10.48
N LEU A 622 17.23 14.33 9.49
CA LEU A 622 16.80 13.12 8.77
C LEU A 622 18.03 12.30 8.41
N ALA A 623 18.17 11.11 9.02
CA ALA A 623 19.06 10.08 8.52
C ALA A 623 18.76 9.92 7.02
N LYS A 624 19.82 9.73 6.20
CA LYS A 624 19.72 9.55 4.75
C LYS A 624 18.46 8.79 4.42
N GLN A 625 17.56 9.41 3.64
CA GLN A 625 16.26 8.87 3.26
C GLN A 625 16.40 7.38 2.93
N SER A 626 16.05 6.50 3.88
CA SER A 626 15.66 5.15 3.57
C SER A 626 14.47 5.30 2.61
N ARG A 627 14.51 4.57 1.49
CA ARG A 627 13.46 4.55 0.47
C ARG A 627 12.11 4.44 1.18
N PRO A 628 11.07 5.20 0.78
CA PRO A 628 9.74 4.95 1.30
C PRO A 628 9.40 3.51 0.95
N THR A 629 9.29 2.66 1.96
CA THR A 629 8.78 1.31 1.80
C THR A 629 7.34 1.48 1.36
N ALA A 630 7.07 1.17 0.11
CA ALA A 630 5.72 1.21 -0.41
C ALA A 630 4.94 0.07 0.26
N LEU A 631 4.23 0.37 1.35
CA LEU A 631 3.25 -0.53 1.97
C LEU A 631 2.03 -0.78 1.06
N VAL A 632 2.22 -0.70 -0.26
CA VAL A 632 1.15 -0.79 -1.26
C VAL A 632 0.49 -2.17 -1.31
N ASN A 633 1.01 -3.20 -0.61
CA ASN A 633 0.51 -4.57 -0.75
C ASN A 633 0.47 -5.37 0.57
N LEU A 634 0.24 -4.78 1.72
CA LEU A 634 0.13 -5.53 2.98
C LEU A 634 -1.31 -5.61 3.53
N VAL A 635 -2.30 -5.73 2.65
CA VAL A 635 -3.65 -6.15 3.06
C VAL A 635 -4.16 -7.21 2.11
#